data_8da0dcaf41ef9fc8658425a02a8f72b5
#
_entry.id   8da0dcaf41ef9fc8658425a02a8f72b5
#
_cell.length_a   1.000
_cell.length_b   1.000
_cell.length_c   1.000
_cell.angle_alpha   90.00
_cell.angle_beta   90.00
_cell.angle_gamma   90.00
#
_symmetry.space_group_name_H-M   'P 1'
#
loop_
_entity.id
_entity.type
_entity.pdbx_description
1 polymer ?
#
loop_
_entity_poly.entity_id
_entity_poly.type
_entity_poly.pdbx_seq_one_letter_code
_entity_poly.pdbx_strand_id
1 'polypeptide(L)'
;MAGLQLMASSLAWAQAPRINAFFPMGARAGTTVEVEMRGANLEGADVLLATGSGVTGVVEPGGAKVDERYKPLWQQKCGSCHELRSPANRSMTAAQWAATVQRMIRQNNAPISPEDADKIIQYLQSAARAGKVVAKITVAPDAPPGIYELRTATPRGVSTAALFEVSQLPEVVGVNGKLASAQRITLPCVANGCFTANGERHYYRFTGHAGERLVFNLKAFRFNETGQMFFNPVLRLLDADGNELAENHGYYELDPLIDWQCPKDGEYILEVSDLLGRGNPASVYRLDMGRLPYDTVLVPPAARTGARVAGYVEGKNTVGLRTAVDVRAPNDAGLTQLGTPFGTTQVYVSPYPVVTRPLPKAVQLPAVFAGHFAAAGEVSAYTVIGPGRYDIEAFSGRIGSPAVVRAILLGPDGNRIAAVEGDARASVELASSRPYTLRLEEASKRGGPEFAYCVEIRPARPVLECVARPDAITLRPGLSAAVEVVVTRREGVRGDIEVSAEGLPAGVSSAKTVIPPDQNVGWLILTAGPDAAPVVQPFRIVARARGQAGEASVRAVPQEVYRLNNEPRAVNRSQCVVAVRGRADFTAELAEHAPILVKPRSATPVRVLIHRMNGFNGNVVVRLLGLPSAWVANEEVAGPGVQEVTLQVRPNGADPMPFLKRDAALSPIMAILEANSDDFRFAFGGVPVQKAPNAEDELKEDR
;
A
#
# COMPACT_ATOMS: atom_id res chain seq x y z
N MET A 1 -11.55 -18.37 12.24
CA MET A 1 -10.29 -17.83 11.72
C MET A 1 -9.86 -18.71 10.55
N ALA A 2 -10.28 -18.37 9.35
CA ALA A 2 -9.81 -19.05 8.14
C ALA A 2 -8.54 -18.35 7.71
N GLY A 3 -7.39 -19.02 7.88
CA GLY A 3 -6.11 -18.56 7.37
C GLY A 3 -6.16 -18.52 5.86
N LEU A 4 -6.26 -17.33 5.29
CA LEU A 4 -5.99 -17.11 3.86
C LEU A 4 -4.53 -17.50 3.62
N GLN A 5 -4.29 -18.67 3.01
CA GLN A 5 -3.01 -18.97 2.41
C GLN A 5 -2.79 -18.01 1.22
N LEU A 6 -2.08 -16.92 1.48
CA LEU A 6 -1.45 -16.10 0.46
C LEU A 6 -0.37 -16.95 -0.21
N MET A 7 -0.73 -17.79 -1.18
CA MET A 7 0.24 -18.44 -2.06
C MET A 7 0.78 -17.40 -3.03
N ALA A 8 1.69 -16.56 -2.57
CA ALA A 8 2.46 -15.69 -3.43
C ALA A 8 3.64 -16.47 -3.98
N SER A 9 3.60 -16.79 -5.26
CA SER A 9 4.76 -17.34 -5.97
C SER A 9 5.95 -16.40 -5.86
N SER A 10 7.06 -16.90 -5.38
CA SER A 10 8.25 -16.13 -5.00
C SER A 10 9.07 -15.58 -6.17
N LEU A 11 8.82 -15.99 -7.41
CA LEU A 11 9.66 -15.73 -8.58
C LEU A 11 9.21 -14.55 -9.44
N ALA A 12 7.92 -14.26 -9.56
CA ALA A 12 7.40 -13.23 -10.47
C ALA A 12 7.60 -11.78 -9.99
N TRP A 13 7.98 -11.57 -8.75
CA TRP A 13 8.20 -10.24 -8.15
C TRP A 13 9.62 -9.69 -8.37
N ALA A 14 10.53 -10.51 -8.85
CA ALA A 14 11.94 -10.15 -8.92
C ALA A 14 12.28 -9.16 -10.05
N GLN A 15 11.41 -8.96 -11.03
CA GLN A 15 11.77 -8.26 -12.27
C GLN A 15 10.85 -7.14 -12.75
N ALA A 16 9.69 -6.89 -12.14
CA ALA A 16 8.96 -5.64 -12.35
C ALA A 16 9.82 -4.46 -11.88
N PRO A 17 9.71 -3.28 -12.49
CA PRO A 17 10.39 -2.09 -12.00
C PRO A 17 10.01 -1.84 -10.54
N ARG A 18 10.99 -1.52 -9.71
CA ARG A 18 10.75 -1.27 -8.30
C ARG A 18 11.53 -0.07 -7.83
N ILE A 19 10.86 0.86 -7.16
CA ILE A 19 11.50 1.98 -6.48
C ILE A 19 11.72 1.57 -5.02
N ASN A 20 12.98 1.55 -4.58
CA ASN A 20 13.36 1.23 -3.20
C ASN A 20 13.64 2.48 -2.38
N ALA A 21 14.08 3.55 -3.02
CA ALA A 21 14.33 4.84 -2.40
C ALA A 21 14.12 5.97 -3.38
N PHE A 22 13.72 7.10 -2.85
CA PHE A 22 13.45 8.35 -3.56
C PHE A 22 14.17 9.48 -2.81
N PHE A 23 15.02 10.24 -3.49
CA PHE A 23 15.79 11.29 -2.82
C PHE A 23 15.94 12.54 -3.70
N PRO A 24 15.53 13.73 -3.22
CA PRO A 24 14.80 14.02 -1.97
C PRO A 24 13.43 13.36 -1.90
N MET A 25 12.91 13.11 -0.66
CA MET A 25 11.63 12.43 -0.43
C MET A 25 10.42 13.38 -0.53
N GLY A 26 10.64 14.62 -0.90
CA GLY A 26 9.60 15.63 -1.02
C GLY A 26 10.15 16.95 -1.53
N ALA A 27 9.22 17.90 -1.73
CA ALA A 27 9.55 19.26 -2.14
C ALA A 27 8.52 20.26 -1.62
N ARG A 28 8.93 21.52 -1.57
CA ARG A 28 8.04 22.64 -1.27
C ARG A 28 7.12 22.94 -2.46
N ALA A 29 5.87 23.27 -2.20
CA ALA A 29 4.95 23.79 -3.22
C ALA A 29 5.53 25.01 -3.93
N GLY A 30 5.34 25.10 -5.25
CA GLY A 30 5.91 26.13 -6.11
C GLY A 30 7.38 25.91 -6.49
N THR A 31 7.96 24.72 -6.27
CA THR A 31 9.35 24.44 -6.63
C THR A 31 9.48 23.31 -7.64
N THR A 32 10.62 23.25 -8.30
CA THR A 32 11.06 22.10 -9.10
C THR A 32 12.29 21.50 -8.45
N VAL A 33 12.28 20.19 -8.26
CA VAL A 33 13.35 19.44 -7.61
C VAL A 33 13.84 18.31 -8.53
N GLU A 34 15.15 18.10 -8.56
CA GLU A 34 15.73 16.93 -9.16
C GLU A 34 15.74 15.80 -8.13
N VAL A 35 15.11 14.66 -8.49
CA VAL A 35 14.95 13.52 -7.62
C VAL A 35 15.64 12.31 -8.20
N GLU A 36 16.45 11.67 -7.40
CA GLU A 36 17.07 10.39 -7.70
C GLU A 36 16.16 9.24 -7.25
N MET A 37 15.67 8.45 -8.21
CA MET A 37 15.00 7.17 -7.95
C MET A 37 16.02 6.04 -7.94
N ARG A 38 16.04 5.25 -6.90
CA ARG A 38 16.91 4.07 -6.74
C ARG A 38 16.08 2.83 -6.58
N GLY A 39 16.42 1.79 -7.29
CA GLY A 39 15.62 0.56 -7.25
C GLY A 39 16.12 -0.52 -8.18
N ALA A 40 15.21 -1.39 -8.56
CA ALA A 40 15.46 -2.51 -9.46
C ALA A 40 14.75 -2.30 -10.79
N ASN A 41 15.40 -2.71 -11.88
CA ASN A 41 14.80 -2.74 -13.22
C ASN A 41 14.25 -1.39 -13.70
N LEU A 42 14.90 -0.29 -13.28
CA LEU A 42 14.54 1.08 -13.65
C LEU A 42 15.16 1.50 -15.00
N GLU A 43 15.92 0.63 -15.65
CA GLU A 43 16.51 0.90 -16.96
C GLU A 43 15.44 1.23 -18.01
N GLY A 44 15.66 2.32 -18.76
CA GLY A 44 14.72 2.78 -19.77
C GLY A 44 13.43 3.38 -19.22
N ALA A 45 13.43 3.83 -17.97
CA ALA A 45 12.33 4.60 -17.42
C ALA A 45 12.11 5.89 -18.24
N ASP A 46 10.85 6.15 -18.61
CA ASP A 46 10.47 7.24 -19.51
C ASP A 46 9.22 8.01 -19.08
N VAL A 47 8.51 7.52 -18.07
CA VAL A 47 7.27 8.11 -17.54
C VAL A 47 7.38 8.29 -16.03
N LEU A 48 6.90 9.42 -15.53
CA LEU A 48 6.58 9.63 -14.12
C LEU A 48 5.07 9.83 -13.97
N LEU A 49 4.43 9.00 -13.15
CA LEU A 49 3.03 9.12 -12.78
C LEU A 49 2.95 9.52 -11.30
N ALA A 50 2.21 10.59 -11.02
CA ALA A 50 1.91 11.04 -9.66
C ALA A 50 0.41 10.90 -9.36
N THR A 51 0.06 10.59 -8.11
CA THR A 51 -1.33 10.68 -7.64
C THR A 51 -1.71 12.11 -7.32
N GLY A 52 -2.99 12.46 -7.51
CA GLY A 52 -3.48 13.82 -7.22
C GLY A 52 -3.11 14.83 -8.27
N SER A 53 -3.42 16.10 -8.01
CA SER A 53 -3.14 17.24 -8.88
C SER A 53 -1.96 18.06 -8.38
N GLY A 54 -1.31 18.78 -9.30
CA GLY A 54 -0.26 19.74 -8.94
C GLY A 54 1.16 19.16 -8.81
N VAL A 55 1.35 17.83 -8.95
CA VAL A 55 2.67 17.20 -9.01
C VAL A 55 2.85 16.56 -10.38
N THR A 56 3.86 17.01 -11.11
CA THR A 56 4.22 16.48 -12.42
C THR A 56 5.71 16.24 -12.51
N GLY A 57 6.17 15.44 -13.46
CA GLY A 57 7.59 15.24 -13.61
C GLY A 57 7.98 14.62 -14.93
N VAL A 58 9.24 14.79 -15.25
CA VAL A 58 9.88 14.22 -16.44
C VAL A 58 11.06 13.38 -16.00
N VAL A 59 11.09 12.14 -16.46
CA VAL A 59 12.26 11.26 -16.27
C VAL A 59 13.34 11.69 -17.25
N GLU A 60 14.55 11.90 -16.76
CA GLU A 60 15.68 12.24 -17.63
C GLU A 60 16.12 10.99 -18.41
N PRO A 61 16.30 11.09 -19.74
CA PRO A 61 16.81 9.97 -20.51
C PRO A 61 18.21 9.59 -20.05
N GLY A 62 18.46 8.34 -19.65
CA GLY A 62 19.81 7.92 -19.37
C GLY A 62 20.04 7.01 -18.17
N GLY A 63 19.26 5.97 -17.99
CA GLY A 63 19.68 4.84 -17.13
C GLY A 63 20.90 4.15 -17.75
N ALA A 64 21.97 3.93 -16.97
CA ALA A 64 23.09 3.11 -17.43
C ALA A 64 22.61 1.70 -17.75
N LYS A 65 22.96 1.15 -18.91
CA LYS A 65 22.64 -0.25 -19.25
C LYS A 65 23.40 -1.21 -18.35
N VAL A 66 22.73 -2.30 -17.94
CA VAL A 66 23.40 -3.39 -17.26
C VAL A 66 24.34 -4.07 -18.23
N ASP A 67 25.56 -4.29 -17.82
CA ASP A 67 26.51 -5.09 -18.61
C ASP A 67 26.28 -6.58 -18.31
N GLU A 68 25.41 -7.21 -19.08
CA GLU A 68 24.98 -8.60 -18.91
C GLU A 68 26.10 -9.64 -19.22
N ARG A 69 27.25 -9.24 -19.76
CA ARG A 69 28.34 -10.16 -20.18
C ARG A 69 28.76 -11.11 -19.09
N TYR A 70 28.83 -10.64 -17.87
CA TYR A 70 29.33 -11.41 -16.73
C TYR A 70 28.23 -11.91 -15.77
N LYS A 71 26.96 -11.74 -16.13
CA LYS A 71 25.84 -12.25 -15.36
C LYS A 71 25.85 -13.78 -15.21
N PRO A 72 26.14 -14.58 -16.28
CA PRO A 72 26.24 -16.04 -16.13
C PRO A 72 27.34 -16.46 -15.17
N LEU A 73 28.50 -15.78 -15.19
CA LEU A 73 29.60 -16.05 -14.29
C LEU A 73 29.20 -15.74 -12.82
N TRP A 74 28.54 -14.59 -12.59
CA TRP A 74 28.02 -14.24 -11.28
C TRP A 74 27.00 -15.26 -10.79
N GLN A 75 26.06 -15.68 -11.63
CA GLN A 75 25.08 -16.72 -11.30
C GLN A 75 25.75 -18.04 -10.91
N GLN A 76 26.71 -18.49 -11.69
CA GLN A 76 27.44 -19.74 -11.47
C GLN A 76 28.23 -19.69 -10.16
N LYS A 77 29.03 -18.65 -9.95
CA LYS A 77 29.98 -18.57 -8.81
C LYS A 77 29.30 -18.18 -7.49
N CYS A 78 28.38 -17.25 -7.51
CA CYS A 78 27.70 -16.81 -6.30
C CYS A 78 26.47 -17.66 -5.97
N GLY A 79 25.78 -18.21 -6.99
CA GLY A 79 24.60 -19.08 -6.82
C GLY A 79 24.93 -20.46 -6.25
N SER A 80 26.20 -20.87 -6.24
CA SER A 80 26.62 -22.15 -5.67
C SER A 80 26.51 -22.23 -4.14
N CYS A 81 26.48 -21.09 -3.45
CA CYS A 81 26.49 -21.05 -1.98
C CYS A 81 25.19 -20.55 -1.35
N HIS A 82 24.42 -19.74 -2.05
CA HIS A 82 23.16 -19.18 -1.55
C HIS A 82 22.28 -18.71 -2.71
N GLU A 83 20.99 -18.52 -2.41
CA GLU A 83 20.04 -17.93 -3.37
C GLU A 83 20.51 -16.53 -3.80
N LEU A 84 20.56 -16.29 -5.10
CA LEU A 84 20.94 -15.00 -5.67
C LEU A 84 19.76 -14.04 -5.63
N ARG A 85 19.96 -12.90 -4.99
CA ARG A 85 19.07 -11.76 -5.11
C ARG A 85 19.62 -10.80 -6.15
N SER A 86 18.76 -10.26 -7.00
CA SER A 86 19.18 -9.28 -8.02
C SER A 86 20.04 -8.17 -7.41
N PRO A 87 21.23 -7.89 -7.97
CA PRO A 87 22.12 -6.82 -7.47
C PRO A 87 21.42 -5.46 -7.48
N ALA A 88 20.57 -5.21 -8.46
CA ALA A 88 19.78 -3.99 -8.57
C ALA A 88 18.77 -3.81 -7.42
N ASN A 89 18.38 -4.90 -6.72
CA ASN A 89 17.53 -4.83 -5.53
C ASN A 89 18.27 -4.38 -4.26
N ARG A 90 19.58 -4.19 -4.33
CA ARG A 90 20.39 -3.71 -3.23
C ARG A 90 20.95 -2.34 -3.59
N SER A 91 20.55 -1.31 -2.90
CA SER A 91 21.06 0.04 -3.05
C SER A 91 22.51 0.14 -2.54
N MET A 92 23.45 -0.59 -3.17
CA MET A 92 24.86 -0.63 -2.80
C MET A 92 25.68 0.20 -3.79
N THR A 93 26.64 0.94 -3.27
CA THR A 93 27.62 1.65 -4.10
C THR A 93 28.57 0.67 -4.79
N ALA A 94 29.27 1.13 -5.83
CA ALA A 94 30.29 0.33 -6.50
C ALA A 94 31.40 -0.18 -5.53
N ALA A 95 31.81 0.68 -4.59
CA ALA A 95 32.79 0.31 -3.57
C ALA A 95 32.25 -0.74 -2.58
N GLN A 96 31.00 -0.64 -2.19
CA GLN A 96 30.35 -1.64 -1.31
C GLN A 96 30.21 -3.00 -1.99
N TRP A 97 29.92 -3.04 -3.29
CA TRP A 97 29.91 -4.28 -4.05
C TRP A 97 31.30 -4.93 -4.12
N ALA A 98 32.33 -4.14 -4.43
CA ALA A 98 33.71 -4.63 -4.43
C ALA A 98 34.11 -5.20 -3.07
N ALA A 99 33.86 -4.46 -1.98
CA ALA A 99 34.11 -4.93 -0.62
C ALA A 99 33.34 -6.22 -0.28
N THR A 100 32.10 -6.35 -0.75
CA THR A 100 31.28 -7.56 -0.51
C THR A 100 31.86 -8.78 -1.21
N VAL A 101 32.25 -8.67 -2.48
CA VAL A 101 32.88 -9.79 -3.22
C VAL A 101 34.22 -10.20 -2.53
N GLN A 102 35.05 -9.23 -2.15
CA GLN A 102 36.29 -9.50 -1.44
C GLN A 102 36.08 -10.18 -0.08
N ARG A 103 35.02 -9.79 0.64
CA ARG A 103 34.65 -10.44 1.91
C ARG A 103 34.21 -11.89 1.68
N MET A 104 33.40 -12.17 0.64
CA MET A 104 32.98 -13.54 0.30
C MET A 104 34.18 -14.43 0.01
N ILE A 105 35.19 -13.91 -0.69
CA ILE A 105 36.45 -14.65 -0.96
C ILE A 105 37.27 -14.88 0.32
N ARG A 106 37.52 -13.82 1.12
CA ARG A 106 38.46 -13.89 2.24
C ARG A 106 37.86 -14.52 3.51
N GLN A 107 36.62 -14.28 3.81
CA GLN A 107 35.99 -14.73 5.06
C GLN A 107 35.10 -15.96 4.88
N ASN A 108 34.47 -16.12 3.70
CA ASN A 108 33.56 -17.23 3.43
C ASN A 108 34.15 -18.27 2.45
N ASN A 109 35.45 -18.15 2.12
CA ASN A 109 36.16 -19.07 1.24
C ASN A 109 35.43 -19.34 -0.10
N ALA A 110 34.79 -18.33 -0.67
CA ALA A 110 34.06 -18.48 -1.94
C ALA A 110 35.08 -18.86 -3.05
N PRO A 111 34.76 -19.88 -3.91
CA PRO A 111 35.68 -20.37 -4.94
C PRO A 111 35.68 -19.44 -6.17
N ILE A 112 36.10 -18.21 -5.96
CA ILE A 112 36.17 -17.14 -6.97
C ILE A 112 37.64 -16.73 -7.14
N SER A 113 38.14 -16.88 -8.36
CA SER A 113 39.50 -16.42 -8.70
C SER A 113 39.55 -14.87 -8.71
N PRO A 114 40.72 -14.25 -8.56
CA PRO A 114 40.87 -12.79 -8.67
C PRO A 114 40.32 -12.23 -9.98
N GLU A 115 40.57 -12.91 -11.10
CA GLU A 115 40.05 -12.52 -12.42
C GLU A 115 38.52 -12.61 -12.51
N ASP A 116 37.94 -13.69 -11.96
CA ASP A 116 36.47 -13.83 -11.87
C ASP A 116 35.84 -12.77 -10.95
N ALA A 117 36.55 -12.44 -9.87
CA ALA A 117 36.10 -11.40 -8.94
C ALA A 117 35.95 -10.04 -9.63
N ASP A 118 36.92 -9.64 -10.44
CA ASP A 118 36.87 -8.38 -11.18
C ASP A 118 35.72 -8.35 -12.19
N LYS A 119 35.47 -9.44 -12.90
CA LYS A 119 34.35 -9.59 -13.82
C LYS A 119 33.00 -9.53 -13.09
N ILE A 120 32.89 -10.23 -11.96
CA ILE A 120 31.68 -10.20 -11.12
C ILE A 120 31.46 -8.80 -10.57
N ILE A 121 32.50 -8.11 -10.08
CA ILE A 121 32.39 -6.74 -9.61
C ILE A 121 31.93 -5.79 -10.71
N GLN A 122 32.44 -5.92 -11.94
CA GLN A 122 32.01 -5.12 -13.08
C GLN A 122 30.49 -5.31 -13.35
N TYR A 123 30.01 -6.53 -13.35
CA TYR A 123 28.57 -6.81 -13.49
C TYR A 123 27.77 -6.16 -12.37
N LEU A 124 28.12 -6.40 -11.11
CA LEU A 124 27.44 -5.86 -9.95
C LEU A 124 27.42 -4.33 -9.91
N GLN A 125 28.51 -3.70 -10.32
CA GLN A 125 28.59 -2.24 -10.42
C GLN A 125 27.74 -1.68 -11.57
N SER A 126 27.68 -2.39 -12.71
CA SER A 126 26.82 -1.98 -13.83
C SER A 126 25.34 -2.08 -13.45
N ALA A 127 24.95 -3.17 -12.78
CA ALA A 127 23.59 -3.36 -12.27
C ALA A 127 23.21 -2.31 -11.21
N ALA A 128 24.13 -1.96 -10.32
CA ALA A 128 23.91 -0.91 -9.33
C ALA A 128 23.71 0.48 -9.97
N ARG A 129 24.41 0.78 -11.07
CA ARG A 129 24.21 2.03 -11.84
C ARG A 129 22.88 2.04 -12.60
N ALA A 130 22.50 0.92 -13.17
CA ALA A 130 21.23 0.78 -13.88
C ALA A 130 19.99 0.87 -12.97
N GLY A 131 20.16 0.61 -11.67
CA GLY A 131 19.14 0.82 -10.64
C GLY A 131 18.92 2.28 -10.23
N LYS A 132 19.55 3.25 -10.92
CA LYS A 132 19.46 4.68 -10.63
C LYS A 132 18.89 5.44 -11.82
N VAL A 133 17.83 6.20 -11.59
CA VAL A 133 17.19 7.08 -12.58
C VAL A 133 16.95 8.44 -11.95
N VAL A 134 17.11 9.52 -12.74
CA VAL A 134 16.85 10.89 -12.30
C VAL A 134 15.56 11.38 -12.94
N ALA A 135 14.76 12.10 -12.16
CA ALA A 135 13.57 12.80 -12.64
C ALA A 135 13.53 14.22 -12.12
N LYS A 136 13.04 15.14 -12.94
CA LYS A 136 12.67 16.49 -12.52
C LYS A 136 11.20 16.50 -12.15
N ILE A 137 10.91 16.81 -10.89
CA ILE A 137 9.55 16.90 -10.36
C ILE A 137 9.22 18.38 -10.14
N THR A 138 8.12 18.82 -10.74
CA THR A 138 7.57 20.15 -10.56
C THR A 138 6.33 20.07 -9.69
N VAL A 139 6.35 20.80 -8.59
CA VAL A 139 5.24 20.95 -7.66
C VAL A 139 4.61 22.32 -7.90
N ALA A 140 3.34 22.33 -8.28
CA ALA A 140 2.59 23.58 -8.50
C ALA A 140 2.46 24.39 -7.19
N PRO A 141 2.38 25.74 -7.28
CA PRO A 141 2.24 26.57 -6.07
C PRO A 141 0.97 26.28 -5.25
N ASP A 142 -0.08 25.81 -5.91
CA ASP A 142 -1.39 25.44 -5.35
C ASP A 142 -1.54 23.93 -5.11
N ALA A 143 -0.47 23.15 -5.31
CA ALA A 143 -0.48 21.73 -5.00
C ALA A 143 -0.82 21.52 -3.52
N PRO A 144 -1.86 20.73 -3.20
CA PRO A 144 -2.21 20.46 -1.83
C PRO A 144 -1.04 19.83 -1.05
N PRO A 145 -0.69 20.32 0.13
CA PRO A 145 0.28 19.65 1.00
C PRO A 145 -0.18 18.23 1.33
N GLY A 146 0.77 17.31 1.37
CA GLY A 146 0.46 15.92 1.68
C GLY A 146 1.35 14.92 0.97
N ILE A 147 0.98 13.64 1.10
CA ILE A 147 1.73 12.52 0.52
C ILE A 147 1.12 12.14 -0.82
N TYR A 148 1.98 12.06 -1.82
CA TYR A 148 1.70 11.63 -3.19
C TYR A 148 2.39 10.29 -3.43
N GLU A 149 1.73 9.39 -4.14
CA GLU A 149 2.36 8.17 -4.65
C GLU A 149 2.94 8.48 -6.03
N LEU A 150 4.23 8.19 -6.20
CA LEU A 150 4.93 8.34 -7.46
C LEU A 150 5.33 6.99 -8.02
N ARG A 151 5.18 6.82 -9.33
CA ARG A 151 5.58 5.61 -10.06
C ARG A 151 6.33 5.99 -11.31
N THR A 152 7.22 5.12 -11.74
CA THR A 152 7.84 5.22 -13.06
C THR A 152 7.45 4.01 -13.92
N ALA A 153 7.58 4.15 -15.24
CA ALA A 153 7.40 3.04 -16.14
C ALA A 153 8.66 2.85 -17.00
N THR A 154 8.96 1.59 -17.28
CA THR A 154 10.06 1.11 -18.10
C THR A 154 9.52 0.22 -19.23
N PRO A 155 10.32 -0.24 -20.18
CA PRO A 155 9.91 -1.30 -21.11
C PRO A 155 9.46 -2.59 -20.39
N ARG A 156 9.89 -2.80 -19.13
CA ARG A 156 9.49 -3.95 -18.33
C ARG A 156 8.12 -3.79 -17.65
N GLY A 157 7.59 -2.56 -17.53
CA GLY A 157 6.28 -2.28 -16.94
C GLY A 157 6.27 -1.08 -16.01
N VAL A 158 5.25 -1.00 -15.16
CA VAL A 158 5.08 0.06 -14.17
C VAL A 158 5.67 -0.37 -12.82
N SER A 159 6.30 0.59 -12.12
CA SER A 159 6.96 0.34 -10.84
C SER A 159 5.98 0.24 -9.66
N THR A 160 6.49 -0.25 -8.53
CA THR A 160 5.89 -0.01 -7.21
C THR A 160 5.76 1.49 -6.94
N ALA A 161 4.87 1.88 -6.02
CA ALA A 161 4.74 3.26 -5.58
C ALA A 161 5.88 3.66 -4.63
N ALA A 162 6.34 4.90 -4.79
CA ALA A 162 7.18 5.57 -3.80
C ALA A 162 6.43 6.78 -3.24
N LEU A 163 6.58 7.06 -1.96
CA LEU A 163 5.91 8.16 -1.29
C LEU A 163 6.74 9.44 -1.41
N PHE A 164 6.08 10.53 -1.80
CA PHE A 164 6.66 11.86 -1.98
C PHE A 164 5.80 12.89 -1.25
N GLU A 165 6.39 13.71 -0.39
CA GLU A 165 5.65 14.68 0.39
C GLU A 165 5.77 16.09 -0.19
N VAL A 166 4.63 16.72 -0.43
CA VAL A 166 4.55 18.15 -0.72
C VAL A 166 4.35 18.91 0.58
N SER A 167 5.20 19.89 0.87
CA SER A 167 5.11 20.75 2.04
C SER A 167 5.07 22.25 1.65
N GLN A 168 4.78 23.11 2.63
CA GLN A 168 4.83 24.56 2.49
C GLN A 168 6.13 25.15 3.08
N LEU A 169 6.90 24.34 3.81
CA LEU A 169 8.09 24.79 4.51
C LEU A 169 9.30 24.90 3.58
N PRO A 170 10.26 25.78 3.87
CA PRO A 170 11.56 25.79 3.23
C PRO A 170 12.26 24.43 3.37
N GLU A 171 12.99 24.00 2.34
CA GLU A 171 13.67 22.71 2.36
C GLU A 171 15.18 22.86 2.23
N VAL A 172 15.90 21.96 2.91
CA VAL A 172 17.35 21.83 2.81
C VAL A 172 17.73 20.38 2.56
N VAL A 173 18.89 20.16 1.95
CA VAL A 173 19.48 18.82 1.81
C VAL A 173 20.53 18.67 2.91
N GLY A 174 20.39 17.59 3.67
CA GLY A 174 21.35 17.23 4.72
C GLY A 174 22.67 16.74 4.15
N VAL A 175 23.75 17.20 4.75
CA VAL A 175 25.10 16.82 4.35
C VAL A 175 25.79 16.07 5.48
N ASN A 176 26.57 15.05 5.13
CA ASN A 176 27.42 14.36 6.09
C ASN A 176 28.44 15.34 6.69
N GLY A 177 28.61 15.30 7.99
CA GLY A 177 29.45 16.29 8.67
C GLY A 177 29.98 15.86 10.04
N LYS A 178 30.66 16.80 10.66
CA LYS A 178 31.11 16.70 12.05
C LYS A 178 30.38 17.74 12.89
N LEU A 179 30.28 17.53 14.18
CA LEU A 179 29.65 18.44 15.12
C LEU A 179 30.15 19.89 14.96
N ALA A 180 31.47 20.08 14.81
CA ALA A 180 32.09 21.39 14.66
C ALA A 180 31.72 22.12 13.35
N SER A 181 31.31 21.36 12.32
CA SER A 181 30.90 21.88 11.01
C SER A 181 29.42 21.65 10.73
N ALA A 182 28.60 21.65 11.79
CA ALA A 182 27.14 21.45 11.67
C ALA A 182 26.52 22.44 10.70
N GLN A 183 25.65 21.92 9.81
CA GLN A 183 24.96 22.73 8.79
C GLN A 183 24.03 23.74 9.46
N ARG A 184 24.23 25.04 9.16
CA ARG A 184 23.33 26.08 9.69
C ARG A 184 22.02 26.05 8.95
N ILE A 185 20.93 26.07 9.71
CA ILE A 185 19.55 26.10 9.20
C ILE A 185 18.75 27.21 9.88
N THR A 186 17.66 27.62 9.24
CA THR A 186 16.67 28.53 9.81
C THR A 186 15.36 27.80 9.99
N LEU A 187 14.80 27.83 11.19
CA LEU A 187 13.51 27.20 11.51
C LEU A 187 12.34 28.14 11.17
N PRO A 188 11.15 27.65 10.76
CA PRO A 188 10.88 26.23 10.48
C PRO A 188 11.42 25.82 9.11
N CYS A 189 11.87 24.55 8.99
CA CYS A 189 12.30 23.98 7.71
C CYS A 189 12.16 22.46 7.70
N VAL A 190 12.33 21.88 6.51
CA VAL A 190 12.40 20.43 6.31
C VAL A 190 13.77 20.08 5.77
N ALA A 191 14.42 19.09 6.37
CA ALA A 191 15.66 18.53 5.84
C ALA A 191 15.39 17.18 5.16
N ASN A 192 15.89 17.00 3.94
CA ASN A 192 15.97 15.70 3.27
C ASN A 192 17.39 15.18 3.43
N GLY A 193 17.57 13.98 4.00
CA GLY A 193 18.87 13.38 4.20
C GLY A 193 18.99 11.97 3.62
N CYS A 194 20.22 11.58 3.32
CA CYS A 194 20.56 10.25 2.84
C CYS A 194 21.90 9.83 3.42
N PHE A 195 21.96 8.72 4.13
CA PHE A 195 23.20 8.12 4.58
C PHE A 195 23.72 7.16 3.52
N THR A 196 24.80 7.51 2.86
CA THR A 196 25.38 6.74 1.75
C THR A 196 26.40 5.70 2.22
N ALA A 197 26.97 5.88 3.39
CA ALA A 197 27.98 4.99 3.97
C ALA A 197 27.76 4.78 5.48
N ASN A 198 28.38 3.72 6.01
CA ASN A 198 28.35 3.43 7.44
C ASN A 198 29.06 4.53 8.24
N GLY A 199 28.49 4.86 9.40
CA GLY A 199 29.05 5.85 10.32
C GLY A 199 28.76 7.30 9.95
N GLU A 200 28.01 7.56 8.88
CA GLU A 200 27.58 8.93 8.53
C GLU A 200 26.66 9.50 9.60
N ARG A 201 26.78 10.81 9.80
CA ARG A 201 25.93 11.59 10.69
C ARG A 201 25.63 12.94 10.04
N HIS A 202 24.41 13.45 10.23
CA HIS A 202 24.02 14.78 9.82
C HIS A 202 23.82 15.65 11.06
N TYR A 203 24.34 16.86 11.04
CA TYR A 203 24.26 17.84 12.14
C TYR A 203 23.65 19.13 11.64
N TYR A 204 22.56 19.56 12.28
CA TYR A 204 21.83 20.78 11.94
C TYR A 204 21.93 21.78 13.10
N ARG A 205 22.56 22.94 12.86
CA ARG A 205 22.71 24.01 13.85
C ARG A 205 21.63 25.05 13.63
N PHE A 206 20.93 25.39 14.69
CA PHE A 206 19.85 26.38 14.67
C PHE A 206 19.90 27.27 15.92
N THR A 207 19.21 28.43 15.87
CA THR A 207 18.99 29.32 17.00
C THR A 207 17.64 28.97 17.66
N GLY A 208 17.61 28.78 18.95
CA GLY A 208 16.41 28.60 19.75
C GLY A 208 16.19 29.77 20.71
N HIS A 209 14.93 30.11 20.98
CA HIS A 209 14.56 31.17 21.89
C HIS A 209 13.92 30.64 23.18
N ALA A 210 14.21 31.28 24.30
CA ALA A 210 13.69 30.88 25.62
C ALA A 210 12.17 30.77 25.63
N GLY A 211 11.67 29.60 26.08
CA GLY A 211 10.25 29.27 26.12
C GLY A 211 9.64 28.79 24.80
N GLU A 212 10.37 28.86 23.70
CA GLU A 212 9.93 28.32 22.41
C GLU A 212 9.80 26.81 22.47
N ARG A 213 8.69 26.25 21.98
CA ARG A 213 8.48 24.81 21.87
C ARG A 213 8.74 24.35 20.45
N LEU A 214 9.78 23.55 20.27
CA LEU A 214 10.25 23.06 19.00
C LEU A 214 9.98 21.56 18.86
N VAL A 215 9.56 21.17 17.68
CA VAL A 215 9.32 19.77 17.28
C VAL A 215 10.30 19.39 16.19
N PHE A 216 10.91 18.23 16.35
CA PHE A 216 11.78 17.58 15.40
C PHE A 216 11.18 16.20 15.07
N ASN A 217 10.58 16.06 13.87
CA ASN A 217 9.79 14.90 13.47
C ASN A 217 10.43 14.24 12.26
N LEU A 218 11.16 13.17 12.48
CA LEU A 218 11.82 12.42 11.41
C LEU A 218 10.87 11.38 10.83
N LYS A 219 10.84 11.31 9.52
CA LYS A 219 10.05 10.37 8.70
C LYS A 219 11.01 9.56 7.83
N ALA A 220 11.14 8.29 8.12
CA ALA A 220 11.92 7.34 7.34
C ALA A 220 11.13 6.04 7.15
N PHE A 221 10.73 5.39 8.26
CA PHE A 221 9.95 4.16 8.24
C PHE A 221 8.56 4.39 7.64
N ARG A 222 7.87 5.47 8.02
CA ARG A 222 6.55 5.85 7.49
C ARG A 222 6.52 6.11 5.97
N PHE A 223 7.68 6.37 5.35
CA PHE A 223 7.84 6.52 3.90
C PHE A 223 8.29 5.24 3.21
N ASN A 224 8.67 4.21 3.96
CA ASN A 224 9.09 2.92 3.43
C ASN A 224 8.28 1.78 4.05
N GLU A 225 6.97 1.79 3.81
CA GLU A 225 6.02 0.81 4.33
C GLU A 225 6.34 -0.64 3.91
N THR A 226 7.16 -0.84 2.87
CA THR A 226 7.54 -2.17 2.38
C THR A 226 8.63 -2.84 3.22
N GLY A 227 9.09 -2.18 4.30
CA GLY A 227 9.96 -2.78 5.30
C GLY A 227 11.36 -3.19 4.82
N GLN A 228 11.79 -2.75 3.63
CA GLN A 228 13.15 -3.04 3.12
C GLN A 228 14.22 -2.09 3.67
N MET A 229 13.88 -1.29 4.67
CA MET A 229 14.83 -0.38 5.29
C MET A 229 15.69 -1.09 6.34
N PHE A 230 17.00 -0.95 6.17
CA PHE A 230 18.00 -1.25 7.18
C PHE A 230 18.46 0.02 7.89
N PHE A 231 17.59 1.02 8.00
CA PHE A 231 17.83 2.30 8.64
C PHE A 231 16.96 2.41 9.88
N ASN A 232 17.59 2.62 11.04
CA ASN A 232 16.92 2.85 12.30
C ASN A 232 17.36 4.22 12.83
N PRO A 233 16.60 5.28 12.53
CA PRO A 233 16.99 6.64 12.81
C PRO A 233 17.02 6.96 14.31
N VAL A 234 18.01 7.74 14.72
CA VAL A 234 18.13 8.33 16.05
C VAL A 234 18.23 9.84 15.89
N LEU A 235 17.44 10.56 16.66
CA LEU A 235 17.55 12.00 16.86
C LEU A 235 18.19 12.30 18.21
N ARG A 236 19.22 13.17 18.22
CA ARG A 236 19.80 13.74 19.43
C ARG A 236 19.79 15.26 19.34
N LEU A 237 19.26 15.89 20.34
CA LEU A 237 19.34 17.34 20.52
C LEU A 237 20.50 17.65 21.46
N LEU A 238 21.41 18.53 21.02
CA LEU A 238 22.62 18.89 21.73
C LEU A 238 22.63 20.42 21.97
N ASP A 239 23.32 20.85 23.03
CA ASP A 239 23.69 22.25 23.21
C ASP A 239 24.88 22.64 22.31
N ALA A 240 25.31 23.89 22.37
CA ALA A 240 26.43 24.41 21.56
C ALA A 240 27.75 23.73 21.86
N ASP A 241 27.92 23.19 23.06
CA ASP A 241 29.12 22.48 23.52
C ASP A 241 29.10 20.98 23.20
N GLY A 242 27.97 20.48 22.68
CA GLY A 242 27.78 19.08 22.28
C GLY A 242 27.21 18.18 23.39
N ASN A 243 26.76 18.76 24.50
CA ASN A 243 26.09 17.99 25.55
C ASN A 243 24.66 17.64 25.12
N GLU A 244 24.24 16.40 25.40
CA GLU A 244 22.93 15.90 25.05
C GLU A 244 21.84 16.52 25.93
N LEU A 245 20.80 17.04 25.30
CA LEU A 245 19.61 17.61 25.94
C LEU A 245 18.38 16.69 25.81
N ALA A 246 18.28 15.95 24.72
CA ALA A 246 17.22 14.98 24.47
C ALA A 246 17.65 13.98 23.41
N GLU A 247 17.14 12.74 23.51
CA GLU A 247 17.30 11.68 22.51
C GLU A 247 15.95 10.99 22.26
N ASN A 248 15.72 10.58 21.03
CA ASN A 248 14.61 9.69 20.67
C ASN A 248 15.01 8.81 19.48
N HIS A 249 14.56 7.53 19.48
CA HIS A 249 14.79 6.56 18.40
C HIS A 249 13.51 5.73 18.08
N GLY A 250 12.32 6.22 18.44
CA GLY A 250 11.04 5.58 18.15
C GLY A 250 9.89 6.26 18.85
N TYR A 251 9.10 7.02 18.12
CA TYR A 251 7.85 7.62 18.53
C TYR A 251 6.71 7.09 17.68
N TYR A 252 6.88 7.12 16.36
CA TYR A 252 6.02 6.47 15.38
C TYR A 252 6.72 5.20 14.87
N GLU A 253 6.62 4.11 15.64
CA GLU A 253 7.38 2.88 15.44
C GLU A 253 8.88 3.15 15.46
N LEU A 254 9.57 3.10 14.30
CA LEU A 254 11.00 3.37 14.20
C LEU A 254 11.33 4.85 13.92
N ASP A 255 10.34 5.68 13.64
CA ASP A 255 10.56 7.10 13.35
C ASP A 255 10.58 7.94 14.64
N PRO A 256 11.69 8.62 14.96
CA PRO A 256 11.80 9.41 16.16
C PRO A 256 11.09 10.77 16.05
N LEU A 257 10.61 11.27 17.19
CA LEU A 257 10.11 12.62 17.38
C LEU A 257 10.63 13.18 18.71
N ILE A 258 11.19 14.39 18.68
CA ILE A 258 11.52 15.16 19.86
C ILE A 258 10.59 16.37 19.92
N ASP A 259 9.87 16.54 21.02
CA ASP A 259 9.10 17.72 21.39
C ASP A 259 9.80 18.37 22.58
N TRP A 260 10.40 19.53 22.37
CA TRP A 260 11.30 20.15 23.32
C TRP A 260 10.98 21.63 23.52
N GLN A 261 10.98 22.07 24.79
CA GLN A 261 10.87 23.46 25.16
C GLN A 261 12.24 24.06 25.38
N CYS A 262 12.59 25.08 24.60
CA CYS A 262 13.87 25.76 24.66
C CYS A 262 14.05 26.47 26.04
N PRO A 263 15.06 26.11 26.83
CA PRO A 263 15.21 26.66 28.18
C PRO A 263 15.80 28.10 28.20
N LYS A 264 16.58 28.47 27.18
CA LYS A 264 17.25 29.79 27.08
C LYS A 264 17.58 30.10 25.61
N ASP A 265 17.77 31.39 25.32
CA ASP A 265 18.30 31.79 24.00
C ASP A 265 19.68 31.22 23.79
N GLY A 266 19.91 30.69 22.57
CA GLY A 266 21.20 30.09 22.24
C GLY A 266 21.24 29.31 20.93
N GLU A 267 22.42 28.83 20.61
CA GLU A 267 22.60 27.87 19.50
C GLU A 267 22.45 26.44 20.00
N TYR A 268 21.79 25.64 19.22
CA TYR A 268 21.56 24.22 19.46
C TYR A 268 21.87 23.41 18.21
N ILE A 269 22.11 22.12 18.39
CA ILE A 269 22.46 21.22 17.29
C ILE A 269 21.56 20.00 17.37
N LEU A 270 20.95 19.64 16.25
CA LEU A 270 20.26 18.37 16.09
C LEU A 270 21.15 17.42 15.31
N GLU A 271 21.43 16.25 15.88
CA GLU A 271 22.13 15.14 15.25
C GLU A 271 21.12 14.13 14.74
N VAL A 272 21.33 13.64 13.50
CA VAL A 272 20.66 12.48 12.93
C VAL A 272 21.67 11.41 12.66
N SER A 273 21.41 10.18 13.12
CA SER A 273 22.28 9.02 12.92
C SER A 273 21.45 7.73 12.77
N ASP A 274 22.10 6.62 12.36
CA ASP A 274 21.53 5.27 12.46
C ASP A 274 21.96 4.62 13.77
N LEU A 275 21.03 3.95 14.45
CA LEU A 275 21.28 3.29 15.76
C LEU A 275 22.44 2.29 15.74
N LEU A 276 22.64 1.62 14.62
CA LEU A 276 23.72 0.64 14.43
C LEU A 276 24.87 1.18 13.56
N GLY A 277 24.87 2.49 13.28
CA GLY A 277 25.88 3.13 12.43
C GLY A 277 25.90 2.62 11.01
N ARG A 278 24.77 2.14 10.48
CA ARG A 278 24.64 1.66 9.09
C ARG A 278 24.31 2.81 8.17
N GLY A 279 24.69 2.66 6.90
CA GLY A 279 24.29 3.58 5.84
C GLY A 279 24.43 2.92 4.49
N ASN A 280 23.45 3.21 3.63
CA ASN A 280 23.43 2.83 2.23
C ASN A 280 22.55 3.84 1.46
N PRO A 281 22.63 3.91 0.13
CA PRO A 281 21.87 4.88 -0.64
C PRO A 281 20.34 4.81 -0.51
N ALA A 282 19.77 3.78 0.12
CA ALA A 282 18.35 3.71 0.44
C ALA A 282 18.04 4.17 1.89
N SER A 283 19.05 4.54 2.67
CA SER A 283 18.87 5.11 4.01
C SER A 283 18.53 6.60 3.90
N VAL A 284 17.32 6.88 3.45
CA VAL A 284 16.80 8.22 3.23
C VAL A 284 15.83 8.62 4.33
N TYR A 285 15.78 9.91 4.65
CA TYR A 285 14.84 10.44 5.61
C TYR A 285 14.38 11.86 5.24
N ARG A 286 13.25 12.24 5.81
CA ARG A 286 12.69 13.58 5.80
C ARG A 286 12.46 14.03 7.24
N LEU A 287 12.90 15.23 7.60
CA LEU A 287 12.91 15.74 8.97
C LEU A 287 12.28 17.11 9.02
N ASP A 288 11.09 17.20 9.60
CA ASP A 288 10.42 18.46 9.86
C ASP A 288 10.96 19.06 11.16
N MET A 289 11.34 20.34 11.14
CA MET A 289 11.97 21.03 12.27
C MET A 289 11.35 22.41 12.49
N GLY A 290 11.04 22.72 13.73
CA GLY A 290 10.57 24.04 14.14
C GLY A 290 9.38 24.03 15.06
N ARG A 291 8.70 25.16 15.18
CA ARG A 291 7.42 25.25 15.89
C ARG A 291 6.32 24.67 15.04
N LEU A 292 6.10 23.36 15.18
CA LEU A 292 5.19 22.58 14.34
C LEU A 292 4.17 21.81 15.20
N PRO A 293 2.92 21.69 14.74
CA PRO A 293 1.95 20.79 15.37
C PRO A 293 2.25 19.34 14.98
N TYR A 294 1.83 18.41 15.82
CA TYR A 294 1.89 16.96 15.55
C TYR A 294 0.75 16.21 16.24
N ASP A 295 0.52 14.93 15.92
CA ASP A 295 -0.64 14.15 16.34
C ASP A 295 -1.95 14.92 16.10
N THR A 296 -2.11 15.44 14.88
CA THR A 296 -3.19 16.37 14.56
C THR A 296 -4.43 15.66 14.03
N VAL A 297 -5.59 16.16 14.46
CA VAL A 297 -6.90 15.72 13.99
C VAL A 297 -7.73 16.92 13.57
N LEU A 298 -8.67 16.71 12.65
CA LEU A 298 -9.69 17.72 12.32
C LEU A 298 -10.80 17.70 13.38
N VAL A 299 -11.24 18.86 13.85
CA VAL A 299 -12.37 19.00 14.77
C VAL A 299 -13.38 20.02 14.19
N PRO A 300 -14.61 19.59 13.87
CA PRO A 300 -15.13 18.22 13.92
C PRO A 300 -14.55 17.34 12.81
N PRO A 301 -14.37 16.02 13.05
CA PRO A 301 -13.68 15.12 12.13
C PRO A 301 -14.59 14.55 11.02
N ALA A 302 -15.81 15.07 10.87
CA ALA A 302 -16.76 14.58 9.86
C ALA A 302 -17.46 15.72 9.14
N ALA A 303 -17.88 15.43 7.89
CA ALA A 303 -18.67 16.32 7.06
C ALA A 303 -19.69 15.54 6.24
N ARG A 304 -20.78 16.23 5.80
CA ARG A 304 -21.71 15.66 4.82
C ARG A 304 -21.13 15.75 3.41
N THR A 305 -21.45 14.76 2.57
CA THR A 305 -21.06 14.75 1.14
C THR A 305 -21.41 16.08 0.46
N GLY A 306 -20.43 16.64 -0.26
CA GLY A 306 -20.57 17.91 -0.99
C GLY A 306 -20.77 19.16 -0.12
N ALA A 307 -20.83 19.03 1.21
CA ALA A 307 -20.96 20.15 2.13
C ALA A 307 -19.63 20.86 2.39
N ARG A 308 -19.68 22.04 2.97
CA ARG A 308 -18.52 22.75 3.46
C ARG A 308 -17.96 22.05 4.71
N VAL A 309 -16.71 21.70 4.69
CA VAL A 309 -15.95 21.25 5.87
C VAL A 309 -15.40 22.51 6.53
N ALA A 310 -15.94 22.88 7.68
CA ALA A 310 -15.44 24.00 8.47
C ALA A 310 -15.04 23.48 9.87
N GLY A 311 -13.76 23.62 10.19
CA GLY A 311 -13.22 23.11 11.44
C GLY A 311 -11.80 23.63 11.69
N TYR A 312 -11.19 23.05 12.69
CA TYR A 312 -9.81 23.37 13.04
C TYR A 312 -8.99 22.10 13.16
N VAL A 313 -7.73 22.21 12.77
CA VAL A 313 -6.74 21.19 13.09
C VAL A 313 -6.30 21.39 14.53
N GLU A 314 -6.58 20.40 15.36
CA GLU A 314 -6.21 20.33 16.77
C GLU A 314 -5.18 19.20 16.97
N GLY A 315 -4.39 19.28 18.05
CA GLY A 315 -3.36 18.29 18.34
C GLY A 315 -2.33 18.83 19.32
N LYS A 316 -1.17 18.18 19.36
CA LYS A 316 -0.06 18.62 20.19
C LYS A 316 0.66 19.80 19.54
N ASN A 317 1.19 20.69 20.37
CA ASN A 317 1.88 21.92 19.97
C ASN A 317 1.08 22.83 19.01
N THR A 318 -0.25 22.86 19.13
CA THR A 318 -1.13 23.67 18.27
C THR A 318 -1.39 25.10 18.82
N VAL A 319 -0.93 25.43 20.02
CA VAL A 319 -1.13 26.74 20.62
C VAL A 319 -0.50 27.84 19.75
N GLY A 320 -1.34 28.75 19.25
CA GLY A 320 -0.94 29.81 18.31
C GLY A 320 -0.64 29.34 16.89
N LEU A 321 -0.88 28.05 16.60
CA LEU A 321 -0.74 27.44 15.27
C LEU A 321 -2.06 26.82 14.78
N ARG A 322 -3.18 27.13 15.45
CA ARG A 322 -4.50 26.59 15.12
C ARG A 322 -4.85 26.88 13.68
N THR A 323 -4.92 25.85 12.86
CA THR A 323 -5.20 25.95 11.43
C THR A 323 -6.67 25.74 11.16
N ALA A 324 -7.34 26.72 10.59
CA ALA A 324 -8.70 26.56 10.10
C ALA A 324 -8.70 25.77 8.80
N VAL A 325 -9.61 24.80 8.71
CA VAL A 325 -9.92 24.09 7.49
C VAL A 325 -11.25 24.58 6.96
N ASP A 326 -11.27 25.00 5.71
CA ASP A 326 -12.45 25.49 5.03
C ASP A 326 -12.44 25.02 3.57
N VAL A 327 -12.89 23.81 3.35
CA VAL A 327 -12.88 23.16 2.04
C VAL A 327 -14.24 22.50 1.76
N ARG A 328 -14.49 22.15 0.51
CA ARG A 328 -15.67 21.38 0.15
C ARG A 328 -15.39 19.89 0.29
N ALA A 329 -16.24 19.17 1.01
CA ALA A 329 -16.18 17.71 1.12
C ALA A 329 -16.43 17.07 -0.25
N PRO A 330 -15.76 15.94 -0.55
CA PRO A 330 -16.05 15.13 -1.72
C PRO A 330 -17.54 14.70 -1.79
N ASN A 331 -17.98 14.36 -2.99
CA ASN A 331 -19.31 13.75 -3.18
C ASN A 331 -19.32 12.25 -2.83
N ASP A 332 -18.15 11.62 -2.77
CA ASP A 332 -18.00 10.23 -2.38
C ASP A 332 -17.88 10.12 -0.85
N ALA A 333 -18.65 9.21 -0.26
CA ALA A 333 -18.59 8.92 1.17
C ALA A 333 -17.35 8.09 1.52
N GLY A 334 -16.78 8.32 2.70
CA GLY A 334 -15.64 7.61 3.23
C GLY A 334 -14.61 8.51 3.90
N LEU A 335 -13.48 7.91 4.28
CA LEU A 335 -12.34 8.68 4.79
C LEU A 335 -11.63 9.41 3.64
N THR A 336 -11.38 10.68 3.86
CA THR A 336 -10.71 11.56 2.90
C THR A 336 -9.58 12.30 3.59
N GLN A 337 -8.42 12.33 2.94
CA GLN A 337 -7.27 13.09 3.41
C GLN A 337 -7.38 14.55 2.95
N LEU A 338 -7.17 15.47 3.86
CA LEU A 338 -7.12 16.91 3.60
C LEU A 338 -5.72 17.44 3.86
N GLY A 339 -5.19 18.24 2.92
CA GLY A 339 -3.93 18.95 3.10
C GLY A 339 -4.09 20.11 4.10
N THR A 340 -3.08 20.28 4.93
CA THR A 340 -2.92 21.42 5.84
C THR A 340 -1.54 22.05 5.64
N PRO A 341 -1.29 23.28 6.10
CA PRO A 341 0.04 23.87 5.99
C PRO A 341 1.18 23.04 6.63
N PHE A 342 0.83 22.14 7.56
CA PHE A 342 1.78 21.34 8.34
C PHE A 342 1.66 19.84 8.07
N GLY A 343 1.06 19.42 6.96
CA GLY A 343 0.87 18.01 6.60
C GLY A 343 -0.56 17.69 6.21
N THR A 344 -1.07 16.55 6.62
CA THR A 344 -2.43 16.11 6.29
C THR A 344 -3.24 15.77 7.53
N THR A 345 -4.55 15.89 7.43
CA THR A 345 -5.52 15.41 8.41
C THR A 345 -6.61 14.60 7.73
N GLN A 346 -7.35 13.79 8.49
CA GLN A 346 -8.43 12.96 7.96
C GLN A 346 -9.78 13.60 8.27
N VAL A 347 -10.72 13.48 7.31
CA VAL A 347 -12.13 13.79 7.50
C VAL A 347 -12.98 12.60 7.07
N TYR A 348 -13.99 12.28 7.86
CA TYR A 348 -15.00 11.30 7.46
C TYR A 348 -16.15 11.98 6.72
N VAL A 349 -16.39 11.58 5.49
CA VAL A 349 -17.45 12.12 4.65
C VAL A 349 -18.62 11.14 4.60
N SER A 350 -19.82 11.60 4.97
CA SER A 350 -21.02 10.77 5.05
C SER A 350 -22.19 11.42 4.28
N PRO A 351 -23.10 10.65 3.67
CA PRO A 351 -24.32 11.21 3.09
C PRO A 351 -25.32 11.69 4.15
N TYR A 352 -25.12 11.33 5.43
CA TYR A 352 -26.03 11.63 6.51
C TYR A 352 -25.72 12.96 7.19
N PRO A 353 -26.68 13.56 7.92
CA PRO A 353 -26.43 14.74 8.73
C PRO A 353 -25.33 14.52 9.77
N VAL A 354 -24.46 15.51 9.91
CA VAL A 354 -23.40 15.50 10.92
C VAL A 354 -23.85 16.33 12.12
N VAL A 355 -23.84 15.72 13.29
CA VAL A 355 -24.23 16.32 14.57
C VAL A 355 -22.98 16.67 15.35
N THR A 356 -22.84 17.96 15.66
CA THR A 356 -21.74 18.50 16.46
C THR A 356 -22.31 19.32 17.61
N ARG A 357 -21.46 19.82 18.51
CA ARG A 357 -21.88 20.77 19.56
C ARG A 357 -22.23 22.15 18.96
N PRO A 358 -23.23 22.87 19.50
CA PRO A 358 -24.08 22.52 20.66
C PRO A 358 -25.04 21.37 20.35
N LEU A 359 -25.33 20.51 21.37
CA LEU A 359 -26.14 19.31 21.20
C LEU A 359 -27.60 19.68 20.92
N PRO A 360 -28.23 19.15 19.86
CA PRO A 360 -29.66 19.29 19.65
C PRO A 360 -30.46 18.51 20.71
N LYS A 361 -31.72 18.91 20.97
CA LYS A 361 -32.60 18.20 21.94
C LYS A 361 -32.83 16.74 21.58
N ALA A 362 -32.95 16.46 20.29
CA ALA A 362 -33.08 15.11 19.75
C ALA A 362 -32.53 15.05 18.33
N VAL A 363 -32.01 13.88 17.94
CA VAL A 363 -31.44 13.60 16.62
C VAL A 363 -32.27 12.53 15.93
N GLN A 364 -32.75 12.83 14.75
CA GLN A 364 -33.38 11.82 13.89
C GLN A 364 -32.29 10.97 13.20
N LEU A 365 -32.41 9.67 13.26
CA LEU A 365 -31.54 8.74 12.55
C LEU A 365 -31.97 8.60 11.08
N PRO A 366 -31.03 8.41 10.14
CA PRO A 366 -29.58 8.22 10.32
C PRO A 366 -28.81 9.52 10.55
N ALA A 367 -27.70 9.44 11.30
CA ALA A 367 -26.84 10.58 11.62
C ALA A 367 -25.39 10.18 11.93
N VAL A 368 -24.50 11.14 11.80
CA VAL A 368 -23.08 11.05 12.25
C VAL A 368 -22.87 11.95 13.44
N PHE A 369 -22.34 11.44 14.52
CA PHE A 369 -22.00 12.16 15.73
C PHE A 369 -20.49 12.40 15.73
N ALA A 370 -20.07 13.66 15.61
CA ALA A 370 -18.68 14.02 15.49
C ALA A 370 -18.28 15.11 16.50
N GLY A 371 -17.13 14.95 17.12
CA GLY A 371 -16.64 15.87 18.12
C GLY A 371 -15.30 15.44 18.71
N HIS A 372 -15.00 15.93 19.90
CA HIS A 372 -13.84 15.51 20.69
C HIS A 372 -14.17 15.49 22.18
N PHE A 373 -13.42 14.72 22.95
CA PHE A 373 -13.48 14.71 24.41
C PHE A 373 -12.51 15.77 24.94
N ALA A 374 -13.00 16.97 25.21
CA ALA A 374 -12.16 18.09 25.59
C ALA A 374 -11.46 17.90 26.95
N ALA A 375 -12.09 17.15 27.86
CA ALA A 375 -11.58 16.90 29.21
C ALA A 375 -11.59 15.41 29.57
N ALA A 376 -10.70 15.01 30.46
CA ALA A 376 -10.65 13.68 31.02
C ALA A 376 -11.98 13.29 31.68
N GLY A 377 -12.51 12.11 31.36
CA GLY A 377 -13.78 11.61 31.88
C GLY A 377 -15.03 12.25 31.29
N GLU A 378 -14.90 13.09 30.26
CA GLU A 378 -16.04 13.69 29.57
C GLU A 378 -16.96 12.65 28.95
N VAL A 379 -18.28 12.86 29.07
CA VAL A 379 -19.33 12.04 28.50
C VAL A 379 -20.24 12.93 27.65
N SER A 380 -20.47 12.56 26.41
CA SER A 380 -21.48 13.17 25.56
C SER A 380 -22.71 12.24 25.45
N ALA A 381 -23.90 12.78 25.73
CA ALA A 381 -25.15 12.03 25.61
C ALA A 381 -26.08 12.70 24.60
N TYR A 382 -26.58 11.88 23.66
CA TYR A 382 -27.49 12.32 22.60
C TYR A 382 -28.81 11.56 22.71
N THR A 383 -29.91 12.27 22.62
CA THR A 383 -31.22 11.65 22.42
C THR A 383 -31.37 11.32 20.94
N VAL A 384 -31.58 10.06 20.59
CA VAL A 384 -31.74 9.61 19.21
C VAL A 384 -33.12 8.98 18.99
N ILE A 385 -33.71 9.25 17.84
CA ILE A 385 -35.06 8.80 17.48
C ILE A 385 -35.03 8.19 16.08
N GLY A 386 -35.67 7.04 15.91
CA GLY A 386 -35.87 6.42 14.62
C GLY A 386 -36.04 4.92 14.78
N PRO A 387 -37.27 4.39 14.50
CA PRO A 387 -37.40 2.94 14.42
C PRO A 387 -36.71 2.39 13.19
N GLY A 388 -36.16 1.17 13.30
CA GLY A 388 -35.52 0.50 12.19
C GLY A 388 -34.30 -0.31 12.59
N ARG A 389 -33.72 -0.97 11.62
CA ARG A 389 -32.45 -1.70 11.78
C ARG A 389 -31.29 -0.81 11.37
N TYR A 390 -30.33 -0.65 12.27
CA TYR A 390 -29.19 0.24 12.09
C TYR A 390 -27.88 -0.47 12.36
N ASP A 391 -26.81 0.02 11.71
CA ASP A 391 -25.43 -0.22 12.08
C ASP A 391 -24.92 0.98 12.85
N ILE A 392 -24.29 0.74 14.00
CA ILE A 392 -23.53 1.71 14.77
C ILE A 392 -22.06 1.45 14.47
N GLU A 393 -21.39 2.37 13.87
CA GLU A 393 -19.95 2.29 13.57
C GLU A 393 -19.22 3.44 14.26
N ALA A 394 -18.28 3.09 15.16
CA ALA A 394 -17.44 4.05 15.84
C ALA A 394 -16.03 4.00 15.27
N PHE A 395 -15.40 5.15 15.13
CA PHE A 395 -14.00 5.21 14.73
C PHE A 395 -13.32 6.50 15.22
N SER A 396 -12.08 6.34 15.61
CA SER A 396 -11.20 7.38 16.10
C SER A 396 -9.78 7.20 15.55
N GLY A 397 -9.21 6.01 15.63
CA GLY A 397 -7.89 5.73 15.07
C GLY A 397 -7.83 6.00 13.56
N ARG A 398 -8.85 5.63 12.79
CA ARG A 398 -8.93 5.89 11.34
C ARG A 398 -8.97 7.37 10.97
N ILE A 399 -9.37 8.26 11.88
CA ILE A 399 -9.31 9.72 11.67
C ILE A 399 -8.05 10.36 12.29
N GLY A 400 -7.08 9.54 12.74
CA GLY A 400 -5.82 10.01 13.33
C GLY A 400 -5.91 10.39 14.80
N SER A 401 -7.02 10.10 15.48
CA SER A 401 -7.21 10.41 16.91
C SER A 401 -6.63 9.31 17.81
N PRO A 402 -5.98 9.66 18.94
CA PRO A 402 -5.56 8.71 19.96
C PRO A 402 -6.71 8.23 20.86
N ALA A 403 -7.93 8.74 20.68
CA ALA A 403 -9.08 8.33 21.47
C ALA A 403 -9.48 6.88 21.18
N VAL A 404 -9.88 6.14 22.22
CA VAL A 404 -10.63 4.89 22.08
C VAL A 404 -12.07 5.20 22.44
N VAL A 405 -12.90 5.49 21.43
CA VAL A 405 -14.28 5.87 21.66
C VAL A 405 -15.11 4.66 22.07
N ARG A 406 -15.88 4.78 23.15
CA ARG A 406 -16.91 3.84 23.56
C ARG A 406 -18.28 4.47 23.30
N ALA A 407 -19.05 3.87 22.37
CA ALA A 407 -20.40 4.28 22.08
C ALA A 407 -21.38 3.26 22.62
N ILE A 408 -22.26 3.69 23.53
CA ILE A 408 -23.26 2.86 24.22
C ILE A 408 -24.63 3.37 23.83
N LEU A 409 -25.47 2.51 23.29
CA LEU A 409 -26.87 2.80 23.00
C LEU A 409 -27.74 2.20 24.13
N LEU A 410 -28.52 3.07 24.77
CA LEU A 410 -29.46 2.71 25.81
C LEU A 410 -30.88 2.81 25.29
N GLY A 411 -31.71 1.86 25.72
CA GLY A 411 -33.14 1.83 25.41
C GLY A 411 -33.94 2.91 26.16
N PRO A 412 -35.23 3.05 25.83
CA PRO A 412 -36.15 3.96 26.55
C PRO A 412 -36.31 3.60 28.04
N ASP A 413 -35.95 2.38 28.44
CA ASP A 413 -35.92 1.86 29.81
C ASP A 413 -34.55 2.05 30.52
N GLY A 414 -33.59 2.64 29.83
CA GLY A 414 -32.21 2.82 30.32
C GLY A 414 -31.29 1.60 30.19
N ASN A 415 -31.80 0.46 29.73
CA ASN A 415 -31.01 -0.73 29.54
C ASN A 415 -30.10 -0.63 28.31
N ARG A 416 -28.91 -1.22 28.38
CA ARG A 416 -27.96 -1.25 27.26
C ARG A 416 -28.47 -2.18 26.15
N ILE A 417 -28.68 -1.62 24.96
CA ILE A 417 -29.09 -2.35 23.76
C ILE A 417 -27.86 -2.76 22.94
N ALA A 418 -26.90 -1.85 22.76
CA ALA A 418 -25.69 -2.09 22.01
C ALA A 418 -24.53 -1.30 22.60
N ALA A 419 -23.29 -1.79 22.36
CA ALA A 419 -22.08 -1.05 22.63
C ALA A 419 -21.01 -1.40 21.59
N VAL A 420 -20.25 -0.40 21.18
CA VAL A 420 -19.04 -0.54 20.35
C VAL A 420 -17.89 0.21 21.00
N GLU A 421 -16.67 -0.28 20.84
CA GLU A 421 -15.47 0.33 21.41
C GLU A 421 -14.32 0.34 20.41
N GLY A 422 -13.62 1.45 20.31
CA GLY A 422 -12.58 1.66 19.31
C GLY A 422 -13.16 1.73 17.90
N ASP A 423 -12.37 1.31 16.92
CA ASP A 423 -12.78 1.26 15.50
C ASP A 423 -13.62 -0.01 15.23
N ALA A 424 -14.83 -0.05 15.79
CA ALA A 424 -15.72 -1.20 15.77
C ALA A 424 -17.14 -0.88 15.28
N ARG A 425 -17.90 -1.92 14.96
CA ARG A 425 -19.28 -1.83 14.49
C ARG A 425 -20.17 -2.89 15.14
N ALA A 426 -21.43 -2.54 15.37
CA ALA A 426 -22.50 -3.44 15.77
C ALA A 426 -23.81 -3.11 15.06
N SER A 427 -24.60 -4.15 14.76
CA SER A 427 -25.98 -3.96 14.23
C SER A 427 -26.99 -4.00 15.38
N VAL A 428 -28.01 -3.15 15.29
CA VAL A 428 -29.06 -3.03 16.30
C VAL A 428 -30.41 -2.83 15.64
N GLU A 429 -31.47 -3.34 16.26
CA GLU A 429 -32.85 -3.07 15.89
C GLU A 429 -33.52 -2.16 16.92
N LEU A 430 -34.01 -1.03 16.47
CA LEU A 430 -34.76 -0.05 17.27
C LEU A 430 -36.24 -0.28 17.01
N ALA A 431 -36.87 -1.03 17.88
CA ALA A 431 -38.28 -1.46 17.70
C ALA A 431 -39.28 -0.35 18.02
N SER A 432 -38.90 0.74 18.70
CA SER A 432 -39.78 1.76 19.19
C SER A 432 -39.48 3.14 18.60
N SER A 433 -40.49 3.95 18.40
CA SER A 433 -40.33 5.38 18.12
C SER A 433 -40.03 6.25 19.36
N ARG A 434 -39.93 5.61 20.55
CA ARG A 434 -39.51 6.32 21.77
C ARG A 434 -38.02 6.70 21.69
N PRO A 435 -37.63 7.77 22.38
CA PRO A 435 -36.23 8.19 22.38
C PRO A 435 -35.30 7.14 23.00
N TYR A 436 -34.14 6.96 22.36
CA TYR A 436 -33.01 6.20 22.85
C TYR A 436 -31.90 7.16 23.27
N THR A 437 -30.97 6.72 24.11
CA THR A 437 -29.80 7.53 24.50
C THR A 437 -28.53 6.95 23.93
N LEU A 438 -27.86 7.69 23.06
CA LEU A 438 -26.48 7.39 22.64
C LEU A 438 -25.51 8.10 23.57
N ARG A 439 -24.73 7.32 24.33
CA ARG A 439 -23.70 7.81 25.23
C ARG A 439 -22.34 7.55 24.62
N LEU A 440 -21.52 8.60 24.50
CA LEU A 440 -20.15 8.55 23.99
C LEU A 440 -19.18 8.92 25.10
N GLU A 441 -18.14 8.11 25.28
CA GLU A 441 -17.07 8.37 26.24
C GLU A 441 -15.73 7.83 25.71
N GLU A 442 -14.62 8.39 26.17
CA GLU A 442 -13.30 7.83 25.94
C GLU A 442 -13.07 6.67 26.95
N ALA A 443 -12.69 5.47 26.43
CA ALA A 443 -12.66 4.24 27.20
C ALA A 443 -11.70 4.28 28.41
N SER A 444 -10.56 4.97 28.27
CA SER A 444 -9.55 5.15 29.33
C SER A 444 -9.72 6.44 30.11
N LYS A 445 -10.83 7.17 29.90
CA LYS A 445 -11.13 8.44 30.56
C LYS A 445 -10.10 9.55 30.29
N ARG A 446 -9.40 9.49 29.16
CA ARG A 446 -8.50 10.57 28.69
C ARG A 446 -9.32 11.66 28.00
N GLY A 447 -8.68 12.79 27.72
CA GLY A 447 -9.26 13.92 27.01
C GLY A 447 -8.20 14.92 26.59
N GLY A 448 -8.54 15.76 25.63
CA GLY A 448 -7.68 16.77 25.04
C GLY A 448 -8.19 17.17 23.66
N PRO A 449 -7.60 18.20 23.05
CA PRO A 449 -8.03 18.68 21.74
C PRO A 449 -7.86 17.62 20.64
N GLU A 450 -6.90 16.69 20.78
CA GLU A 450 -6.62 15.60 19.83
C GLU A 450 -7.54 14.39 20.00
N PHE A 451 -8.35 14.30 21.07
CA PHE A 451 -9.22 13.16 21.34
C PHE A 451 -10.55 13.24 20.58
N ALA A 452 -10.44 13.35 19.25
CA ALA A 452 -11.60 13.41 18.36
C ALA A 452 -12.28 12.04 18.21
N TYR A 453 -13.59 12.07 17.93
CA TYR A 453 -14.39 10.87 17.65
C TYR A 453 -15.36 11.09 16.51
N CYS A 454 -15.69 10.00 15.83
CA CYS A 454 -16.76 9.92 14.87
C CYS A 454 -17.56 8.65 15.10
N VAL A 455 -18.89 8.77 15.23
CA VAL A 455 -19.81 7.64 15.38
C VAL A 455 -20.93 7.81 14.38
N GLU A 456 -21.05 6.89 13.44
CA GLU A 456 -22.14 6.87 12.48
C GLU A 456 -23.20 5.86 12.90
N ILE A 457 -24.48 6.29 12.92
CA ILE A 457 -25.63 5.40 13.01
C ILE A 457 -26.38 5.51 11.68
N ARG A 458 -26.34 4.44 10.90
CA ARG A 458 -26.92 4.38 9.56
C ARG A 458 -27.84 3.18 9.41
N PRO A 459 -28.81 3.20 8.47
CA PRO A 459 -29.61 2.02 8.19
C PRO A 459 -28.72 0.83 7.89
N ALA A 460 -29.00 -0.33 8.50
CA ALA A 460 -28.29 -1.55 8.21
C ALA A 460 -28.46 -1.88 6.72
N ARG A 461 -27.35 -1.91 6.02
CA ARG A 461 -27.28 -2.18 4.58
C ARG A 461 -26.38 -3.37 4.35
N PRO A 462 -26.59 -4.11 3.27
CA PRO A 462 -25.59 -5.04 2.78
C PRO A 462 -24.25 -4.31 2.63
N VAL A 463 -23.20 -4.83 3.26
CA VAL A 463 -21.86 -4.23 3.17
C VAL A 463 -20.98 -5.16 2.36
N LEU A 464 -20.44 -4.59 1.28
CA LEU A 464 -19.45 -5.23 0.44
C LEU A 464 -18.13 -4.47 0.62
N GLU A 465 -17.09 -5.18 1.05
CA GLU A 465 -15.71 -4.69 1.02
C GLU A 465 -14.98 -5.40 -0.10
N CYS A 466 -14.08 -4.72 -0.75
CA CYS A 466 -13.35 -5.26 -1.90
C CYS A 466 -11.91 -4.75 -1.92
N VAL A 467 -10.96 -5.65 -2.14
CA VAL A 467 -9.56 -5.31 -2.40
C VAL A 467 -9.10 -5.93 -3.71
N ALA A 468 -8.17 -5.29 -4.39
CA ALA A 468 -7.60 -5.76 -5.66
C ALA A 468 -6.07 -5.86 -5.58
N ARG A 469 -5.50 -6.95 -6.09
CA ARG A 469 -4.06 -7.27 -6.05
C ARG A 469 -3.57 -7.85 -7.38
N PRO A 470 -2.42 -7.44 -7.88
CA PRO A 470 -1.64 -6.28 -7.45
C PRO A 470 -2.31 -4.97 -7.88
N ASP A 471 -1.87 -3.86 -7.30
CA ASP A 471 -2.28 -2.51 -7.66
C ASP A 471 -1.66 -2.02 -8.98
N ALA A 472 -0.50 -2.57 -9.37
CA ALA A 472 0.24 -2.24 -10.59
C ALA A 472 0.24 -3.43 -11.55
N ILE A 473 -0.34 -3.24 -12.73
CA ILE A 473 -0.53 -4.27 -13.73
C ILE A 473 0.25 -3.92 -15.00
N THR A 474 1.08 -4.85 -15.46
CA THR A 474 1.78 -4.72 -16.74
C THR A 474 1.20 -5.68 -17.77
N LEU A 475 0.83 -5.15 -18.92
CA LEU A 475 0.36 -5.88 -20.08
C LEU A 475 1.37 -5.78 -21.23
N ARG A 476 1.38 -6.79 -22.07
CA ARG A 476 2.04 -6.77 -23.38
C ARG A 476 0.96 -6.73 -24.47
N PRO A 477 1.19 -6.07 -25.62
CA PRO A 477 0.26 -6.14 -26.74
C PRO A 477 -0.08 -7.61 -27.09
N GLY A 478 -1.37 -7.91 -27.19
CA GLY A 478 -1.89 -9.24 -27.43
C GLY A 478 -1.97 -10.17 -26.22
N LEU A 479 -1.54 -9.74 -25.03
CA LEU A 479 -1.54 -10.57 -23.82
C LEU A 479 -2.45 -10.00 -22.74
N SER A 480 -2.73 -10.86 -21.76
CA SER A 480 -3.59 -10.55 -20.62
C SER A 480 -2.81 -10.67 -19.29
N ALA A 481 -3.35 -10.04 -18.27
CA ALA A 481 -2.92 -10.22 -16.87
C ALA A 481 -4.15 -10.38 -15.96
N ALA A 482 -4.01 -11.17 -14.91
CA ALA A 482 -5.06 -11.39 -13.93
C ALA A 482 -4.85 -10.52 -12.69
N VAL A 483 -5.93 -9.93 -12.21
CA VAL A 483 -6.00 -9.18 -10.95
C VAL A 483 -6.83 -9.98 -9.98
N GLU A 484 -6.26 -10.34 -8.83
CA GLU A 484 -6.99 -10.97 -7.75
C GLU A 484 -7.93 -9.94 -7.10
N VAL A 485 -9.19 -10.31 -6.99
CA VAL A 485 -10.21 -9.49 -6.32
C VAL A 485 -10.77 -10.27 -5.15
N VAL A 486 -10.53 -9.75 -3.94
CA VAL A 486 -11.01 -10.37 -2.70
C VAL A 486 -12.17 -9.54 -2.17
N VAL A 487 -13.29 -10.20 -1.94
CA VAL A 487 -14.51 -9.57 -1.41
C VAL A 487 -14.82 -10.07 -0.01
N THR A 488 -15.29 -9.16 0.83
CA THR A 488 -15.84 -9.48 2.14
C THR A 488 -17.31 -9.12 2.13
N ARG A 489 -18.16 -10.14 2.29
CA ARG A 489 -19.61 -10.00 2.36
C ARG A 489 -20.04 -9.83 3.80
N ARG A 490 -20.79 -8.77 4.10
CA ARG A 490 -21.35 -8.53 5.42
C ARG A 490 -22.81 -8.10 5.29
N GLU A 491 -23.57 -8.19 6.38
CA GLU A 491 -24.92 -7.64 6.52
C GLU A 491 -25.90 -8.06 5.41
N GLY A 492 -25.86 -9.35 5.03
CA GLY A 492 -26.85 -9.90 4.11
C GLY A 492 -26.51 -9.85 2.62
N VAL A 493 -25.28 -9.52 2.25
CA VAL A 493 -24.79 -9.75 0.89
C VAL A 493 -24.65 -11.24 0.64
N ARG A 494 -25.61 -11.85 -0.07
CA ARG A 494 -25.69 -13.30 -0.31
C ARG A 494 -25.59 -13.72 -1.77
N GLY A 495 -25.78 -12.80 -2.70
CA GLY A 495 -25.81 -13.08 -4.14
C GLY A 495 -24.44 -13.09 -4.80
N ASP A 496 -24.48 -13.25 -6.10
CA ASP A 496 -23.32 -13.07 -6.97
C ASP A 496 -22.78 -11.64 -6.89
N ILE A 497 -21.46 -11.50 -6.96
CA ILE A 497 -20.80 -10.20 -7.04
C ILE A 497 -20.19 -10.05 -8.43
N GLU A 498 -20.68 -9.08 -9.19
CA GLU A 498 -20.10 -8.69 -10.47
C GLU A 498 -18.91 -7.76 -10.23
N VAL A 499 -17.76 -8.10 -10.81
CA VAL A 499 -16.55 -7.28 -10.78
C VAL A 499 -16.24 -6.77 -12.19
N SER A 500 -15.93 -5.50 -12.30
CA SER A 500 -15.58 -4.84 -13.57
C SER A 500 -14.46 -3.81 -13.39
N ALA A 501 -13.74 -3.51 -14.48
CA ALA A 501 -12.79 -2.40 -14.53
C ALA A 501 -13.44 -1.18 -15.19
N GLU A 502 -13.10 0.01 -14.68
CA GLU A 502 -13.55 1.31 -15.20
C GLU A 502 -12.35 2.22 -15.47
N GLY A 503 -12.39 2.99 -16.55
CA GLY A 503 -11.32 3.94 -16.91
C GLY A 503 -10.08 3.26 -17.51
N LEU A 504 -10.22 2.11 -18.15
CA LEU A 504 -9.14 1.48 -18.89
C LEU A 504 -8.70 2.33 -20.09
N PRO A 505 -7.40 2.31 -20.44
CA PRO A 505 -6.92 3.01 -21.62
C PRO A 505 -7.44 2.39 -22.92
N ALA A 506 -7.38 3.16 -24.00
CA ALA A 506 -7.71 2.67 -25.33
C ALA A 506 -6.86 1.44 -25.68
N GLY A 507 -7.48 0.42 -26.29
CA GLY A 507 -6.82 -0.84 -26.63
C GLY A 507 -6.67 -1.83 -25.46
N VAL A 508 -7.12 -1.48 -24.26
CA VAL A 508 -7.18 -2.41 -23.12
C VAL A 508 -8.65 -2.69 -22.78
N SER A 509 -8.97 -3.95 -22.64
CA SER A 509 -10.31 -4.43 -22.29
C SER A 509 -10.28 -5.30 -21.04
N SER A 510 -11.44 -5.50 -20.46
CA SER A 510 -11.67 -6.41 -19.33
C SER A 510 -12.98 -7.13 -19.50
N ALA A 511 -12.97 -8.44 -19.34
CA ALA A 511 -14.21 -9.20 -19.19
C ALA A 511 -14.75 -9.01 -17.76
N LYS A 512 -16.09 -8.93 -17.62
CA LYS A 512 -16.72 -8.96 -16.30
C LYS A 512 -16.51 -10.32 -15.66
N THR A 513 -16.18 -10.31 -14.39
CA THR A 513 -16.02 -11.50 -13.57
C THR A 513 -17.14 -11.58 -12.55
N VAL A 514 -17.67 -12.76 -12.33
CA VAL A 514 -18.66 -13.04 -11.29
C VAL A 514 -18.02 -13.83 -10.16
N ILE A 515 -18.15 -13.34 -8.93
CA ILE A 515 -17.74 -14.05 -7.72
C ILE A 515 -19.00 -14.62 -7.07
N PRO A 516 -19.19 -15.95 -7.11
CA PRO A 516 -20.39 -16.59 -6.60
C PRO A 516 -20.49 -16.56 -5.07
N PRO A 517 -21.67 -16.88 -4.49
CA PRO A 517 -21.93 -16.72 -3.05
C PRO A 517 -21.02 -17.54 -2.12
N ASP A 518 -20.54 -18.67 -2.58
CA ASP A 518 -19.65 -19.60 -1.86
C ASP A 518 -18.16 -19.28 -2.02
N GLN A 519 -17.84 -18.21 -2.75
CA GLN A 519 -16.47 -17.74 -2.96
C GLN A 519 -16.30 -16.28 -2.52
N ASN A 520 -15.09 -15.97 -2.04
CA ASN A 520 -14.69 -14.62 -1.68
C ASN A 520 -13.55 -14.08 -2.54
N VAL A 521 -13.07 -14.87 -3.48
CA VAL A 521 -11.98 -14.50 -4.40
C VAL A 521 -12.45 -14.69 -5.83
N GLY A 522 -12.18 -13.71 -6.67
CA GLY A 522 -12.35 -13.77 -8.11
C GLY A 522 -11.13 -13.18 -8.82
N TRP A 523 -11.07 -13.41 -10.13
CA TRP A 523 -9.95 -12.98 -10.95
C TRP A 523 -10.47 -12.14 -12.11
N LEU A 524 -10.12 -10.86 -12.12
CA LEU A 524 -10.42 -9.96 -13.22
C LEU A 524 -9.29 -10.02 -14.25
N ILE A 525 -9.62 -10.35 -15.49
CA ILE A 525 -8.64 -10.41 -16.58
C ILE A 525 -8.66 -9.09 -17.34
N LEU A 526 -7.49 -8.45 -17.44
CA LEU A 526 -7.24 -7.32 -18.31
C LEU A 526 -6.48 -7.78 -19.54
N THR A 527 -6.90 -7.38 -20.72
CA THR A 527 -6.32 -7.79 -22.00
C THR A 527 -5.93 -6.57 -22.81
N ALA A 528 -4.67 -6.49 -23.23
CA ALA A 528 -4.22 -5.53 -24.24
C ALA A 528 -4.45 -6.12 -25.63
N GLY A 529 -5.08 -5.35 -26.52
CA GLY A 529 -5.19 -5.72 -27.94
C GLY A 529 -3.80 -5.86 -28.60
N PRO A 530 -3.68 -6.58 -29.71
CA PRO A 530 -2.40 -6.79 -30.40
C PRO A 530 -1.76 -5.47 -30.84
N ASP A 531 -2.56 -4.47 -31.15
CA ASP A 531 -2.13 -3.13 -31.60
C ASP A 531 -2.23 -2.07 -30.50
N ALA A 532 -2.38 -2.48 -29.23
CA ALA A 532 -2.47 -1.55 -28.12
C ALA A 532 -1.19 -0.70 -28.00
N ALA A 533 -1.37 0.62 -28.03
CA ALA A 533 -0.24 1.56 -27.93
C ALA A 533 0.37 1.56 -26.51
N PRO A 534 1.67 1.84 -26.37
CA PRO A 534 2.28 2.03 -25.07
C PRO A 534 1.57 3.12 -24.26
N VAL A 535 1.15 2.77 -23.06
CA VAL A 535 0.42 3.68 -22.16
C VAL A 535 0.68 3.31 -20.70
N VAL A 536 0.58 4.30 -19.81
CA VAL A 536 0.51 4.10 -18.36
C VAL A 536 -0.64 4.95 -17.84
N GLN A 537 -1.63 4.33 -17.23
CA GLN A 537 -2.85 5.03 -16.82
C GLN A 537 -3.44 4.43 -15.55
N PRO A 538 -3.95 5.26 -14.62
CA PRO A 538 -4.76 4.79 -13.51
C PRO A 538 -6.12 4.29 -14.02
N PHE A 539 -6.66 3.29 -13.33
CA PHE A 539 -8.01 2.74 -13.55
C PHE A 539 -8.64 2.32 -12.22
N ARG A 540 -9.90 1.89 -12.25
CA ARG A 540 -10.64 1.49 -11.06
C ARG A 540 -11.25 0.11 -11.25
N ILE A 541 -11.34 -0.63 -10.14
CA ILE A 541 -12.08 -1.89 -10.09
C ILE A 541 -13.29 -1.67 -9.20
N VAL A 542 -14.45 -2.09 -9.67
CA VAL A 542 -15.73 -1.92 -8.97
C VAL A 542 -16.39 -3.29 -8.81
N ALA A 543 -16.78 -3.60 -7.59
CA ALA A 543 -17.57 -4.77 -7.24
C ALA A 543 -19.01 -4.36 -6.96
N ARG A 544 -19.98 -5.07 -7.56
CA ARG A 544 -21.42 -4.84 -7.41
C ARG A 544 -22.11 -6.13 -6.98
N ALA A 545 -22.81 -6.08 -5.88
CA ALA A 545 -23.66 -7.16 -5.41
C ALA A 545 -25.12 -6.85 -5.75
N ARG A 546 -25.82 -7.80 -6.37
CA ARG A 546 -27.26 -7.78 -6.55
C ARG A 546 -27.89 -8.69 -5.52
N GLY A 547 -28.80 -8.20 -4.70
CA GLY A 547 -29.45 -8.97 -3.67
C GLY A 547 -30.86 -8.47 -3.33
N GLN A 548 -31.60 -9.26 -2.54
CA GLN A 548 -32.98 -8.94 -2.13
C GLN A 548 -33.12 -7.63 -1.33
N ALA A 549 -32.04 -7.10 -0.77
CA ALA A 549 -32.01 -5.88 0.06
C ALA A 549 -31.50 -4.63 -0.68
N GLY A 550 -31.31 -4.68 -2.01
CA GLY A 550 -30.79 -3.58 -2.82
C GLY A 550 -29.42 -3.85 -3.43
N GLU A 551 -28.90 -2.88 -4.17
CA GLU A 551 -27.56 -2.93 -4.75
C GLU A 551 -26.52 -2.43 -3.76
N ALA A 552 -25.47 -3.21 -3.54
CA ALA A 552 -24.25 -2.75 -2.90
C ALA A 552 -23.14 -2.62 -3.97
N SER A 553 -22.58 -1.42 -4.10
CA SER A 553 -21.48 -1.16 -5.02
C SER A 553 -20.29 -0.58 -4.23
N VAL A 554 -19.10 -1.08 -4.48
CA VAL A 554 -17.88 -0.62 -3.83
C VAL A 554 -16.72 -0.57 -4.82
N ARG A 555 -15.86 0.44 -4.69
CA ARG A 555 -14.56 0.45 -5.35
C ARG A 555 -13.61 -0.45 -4.58
N ALA A 556 -12.88 -1.31 -5.29
CA ALA A 556 -11.83 -2.10 -4.69
C ALA A 556 -10.70 -1.19 -4.18
N VAL A 557 -10.21 -1.48 -3.00
CA VAL A 557 -8.99 -0.87 -2.47
C VAL A 557 -7.79 -1.55 -3.14
N PRO A 558 -6.97 -0.81 -3.90
CA PRO A 558 -5.77 -1.38 -4.50
C PRO A 558 -4.76 -1.77 -3.42
N GLN A 559 -4.11 -2.91 -3.58
CA GLN A 559 -3.09 -3.35 -2.65
C GLN A 559 -1.80 -3.73 -3.38
N GLU A 560 -0.71 -3.09 -2.98
CA GLU A 560 0.64 -3.56 -3.29
C GLU A 560 0.97 -4.71 -2.35
N VAL A 561 1.39 -5.84 -2.91
CA VAL A 561 1.83 -7.00 -2.13
C VAL A 561 3.35 -7.07 -2.16
N TYR A 562 3.96 -7.28 -1.03
CA TYR A 562 5.42 -7.43 -0.88
C TYR A 562 5.74 -8.53 0.13
N ARG A 563 7.02 -8.91 0.24
CA ARG A 563 7.48 -9.87 1.24
C ARG A 563 8.38 -9.19 2.27
N LEU A 564 8.05 -9.38 3.53
CA LEU A 564 8.88 -8.99 4.67
C LEU A 564 9.22 -10.25 5.45
N ASN A 565 10.51 -10.55 5.59
CA ASN A 565 11.00 -11.77 6.27
C ASN A 565 10.35 -13.06 5.73
N ASN A 566 10.18 -13.15 4.40
CA ASN A 566 9.49 -14.22 3.69
C ASN A 566 7.97 -14.30 3.91
N GLU A 567 7.40 -13.45 4.76
CA GLU A 567 5.95 -13.34 4.97
C GLU A 567 5.33 -12.39 3.94
N PRO A 568 4.23 -12.77 3.29
CA PRO A 568 3.51 -11.86 2.40
C PRO A 568 2.81 -10.76 3.23
N ARG A 569 2.97 -9.53 2.80
CA ARG A 569 2.35 -8.34 3.36
C ARG A 569 1.65 -7.56 2.26
N ALA A 570 0.66 -6.79 2.62
CA ALA A 570 -0.04 -5.91 1.69
C ALA A 570 -0.16 -4.51 2.28
N VAL A 571 0.02 -3.51 1.43
CA VAL A 571 -0.21 -2.11 1.77
C VAL A 571 -1.23 -1.53 0.80
N ASN A 572 -2.16 -0.74 1.33
CA ASN A 572 -3.17 -0.08 0.53
C ASN A 572 -2.54 1.03 -0.31
N ARG A 573 -3.02 1.15 -1.55
CA ARG A 573 -2.63 2.22 -2.48
C ARG A 573 -3.84 3.03 -2.88
N SER A 574 -3.60 4.23 -3.36
CA SER A 574 -4.69 5.16 -3.72
C SER A 574 -5.37 4.78 -5.05
N GLN A 575 -4.67 4.09 -5.94
CA GLN A 575 -5.18 3.73 -7.26
C GLN A 575 -4.55 2.47 -7.84
N CYS A 576 -5.31 1.75 -8.68
CA CYS A 576 -4.75 0.75 -9.60
C CYS A 576 -4.13 1.46 -10.79
N VAL A 577 -3.01 0.92 -11.31
CA VAL A 577 -2.34 1.43 -12.52
C VAL A 577 -2.14 0.28 -13.49
N VAL A 578 -2.51 0.51 -14.76
CA VAL A 578 -2.21 -0.39 -15.87
C VAL A 578 -1.18 0.23 -16.80
N ALA A 579 -0.20 -0.57 -17.21
CA ALA A 579 0.77 -0.21 -18.23
C ALA A 579 0.72 -1.21 -19.38
N VAL A 580 0.69 -0.71 -20.62
CA VAL A 580 0.96 -1.51 -21.81
C VAL A 580 2.39 -1.19 -22.25
N ARG A 581 3.31 -2.17 -22.12
CA ARG A 581 4.74 -1.96 -22.35
C ARG A 581 5.43 -3.21 -22.92
N GLY A 582 6.47 -2.99 -23.72
CA GLY A 582 7.35 -4.04 -24.22
C GLY A 582 6.69 -4.99 -25.22
N ARG A 583 7.29 -6.16 -25.42
CA ARG A 583 6.84 -7.24 -26.30
C ARG A 583 6.72 -8.55 -25.53
N ALA A 584 5.90 -9.46 -26.03
CA ALA A 584 5.80 -10.80 -25.46
C ALA A 584 7.04 -11.64 -25.81
N ASP A 585 7.57 -12.33 -24.79
CA ASP A 585 8.69 -13.26 -24.94
C ASP A 585 8.23 -14.71 -25.11
N PHE A 586 7.02 -15.02 -24.69
CA PHE A 586 6.36 -16.32 -24.86
C PHE A 586 4.84 -16.16 -24.77
N THR A 587 4.13 -17.19 -25.25
CA THR A 587 2.71 -17.42 -24.95
C THR A 587 2.52 -18.80 -24.36
N ALA A 588 1.38 -19.03 -23.71
CA ALA A 588 0.98 -20.33 -23.20
C ALA A 588 -0.50 -20.58 -23.47
N GLU A 589 -0.84 -21.82 -23.77
CA GLU A 589 -2.22 -22.25 -23.99
C GLU A 589 -2.45 -23.67 -23.47
N LEU A 590 -3.71 -24.00 -23.22
CA LEU A 590 -4.05 -25.39 -22.93
C LEU A 590 -3.98 -26.23 -24.18
N ALA A 591 -3.36 -27.39 -24.10
CA ALA A 591 -3.29 -28.35 -25.21
C ALA A 591 -4.69 -28.86 -25.63
N GLU A 592 -5.62 -28.81 -24.68
CA GLU A 592 -7.01 -29.25 -24.88
C GLU A 592 -7.95 -28.11 -24.56
N HIS A 593 -8.76 -27.67 -25.49
CA HIS A 593 -9.77 -26.63 -25.30
C HIS A 593 -11.05 -27.16 -24.63
N ALA A 594 -10.90 -28.09 -23.68
CA ALA A 594 -12.00 -28.70 -22.93
C ALA A 594 -12.10 -28.15 -21.52
N PRO A 595 -13.28 -28.21 -20.86
CA PRO A 595 -13.41 -27.87 -19.46
C PRO A 595 -12.50 -28.74 -18.58
N ILE A 596 -11.98 -28.17 -17.50
CA ILE A 596 -11.28 -28.94 -16.45
C ILE A 596 -12.32 -29.73 -15.67
N LEU A 597 -12.32 -31.05 -15.83
CA LEU A 597 -13.28 -31.94 -15.18
C LEU A 597 -12.76 -32.39 -13.80
N VAL A 598 -13.12 -31.66 -12.73
CA VAL A 598 -12.65 -31.96 -11.38
C VAL A 598 -13.34 -33.17 -10.78
N LYS A 599 -12.55 -34.02 -10.12
CA LYS A 599 -12.99 -35.26 -9.44
C LYS A 599 -12.75 -35.16 -7.94
N PRO A 600 -13.69 -35.62 -7.08
CA PRO A 600 -13.54 -35.52 -5.63
C PRO A 600 -12.39 -36.33 -5.05
N ARG A 601 -11.97 -37.41 -5.71
CA ARG A 601 -11.01 -38.39 -5.17
C ARG A 601 -9.74 -38.59 -6.01
N SER A 602 -9.66 -38.06 -7.22
CA SER A 602 -8.52 -38.29 -8.12
C SER A 602 -8.02 -37.00 -8.78
N ALA A 603 -6.76 -37.05 -9.21
CA ALA A 603 -6.17 -35.94 -9.95
C ALA A 603 -6.65 -35.88 -11.40
N THR A 604 -6.71 -34.68 -11.97
CA THR A 604 -6.97 -34.40 -13.38
C THR A 604 -5.74 -33.77 -13.98
N PRO A 605 -5.10 -34.38 -14.99
CA PRO A 605 -3.97 -33.77 -15.69
C PRO A 605 -4.48 -32.64 -16.59
N VAL A 606 -3.73 -31.54 -16.64
CA VAL A 606 -3.96 -30.39 -17.52
C VAL A 606 -2.67 -30.09 -18.27
N ARG A 607 -2.65 -30.34 -19.56
CA ARG A 607 -1.48 -30.13 -20.42
C ARG A 607 -1.44 -28.68 -20.89
N VAL A 608 -0.26 -28.07 -20.83
CA VAL A 608 -0.02 -26.66 -21.21
C VAL A 608 1.10 -26.61 -22.23
N LEU A 609 0.84 -26.00 -23.38
CA LEU A 609 1.81 -25.72 -24.43
C LEU A 609 2.42 -24.34 -24.22
N ILE A 610 3.72 -24.21 -24.44
CA ILE A 610 4.48 -22.99 -24.31
C ILE A 610 5.16 -22.64 -25.60
N HIS A 611 4.80 -21.49 -26.19
CA HIS A 611 5.36 -21.01 -27.44
C HIS A 611 6.37 -19.89 -27.12
N ARG A 612 7.64 -20.15 -27.28
CA ARG A 612 8.74 -19.22 -27.03
C ARG A 612 8.96 -18.33 -28.26
N MET A 613 9.14 -17.04 -28.05
CA MET A 613 9.30 -16.03 -29.10
C MET A 613 10.56 -15.20 -28.85
N ASN A 614 10.99 -14.46 -29.86
CA ASN A 614 12.10 -13.49 -29.79
C ASN A 614 13.41 -14.05 -29.21
N GLY A 615 13.66 -15.36 -29.38
CA GLY A 615 14.87 -16.02 -28.85
C GLY A 615 14.84 -16.26 -27.33
N PHE A 616 13.70 -16.04 -26.67
CA PHE A 616 13.55 -16.32 -25.24
C PHE A 616 13.73 -17.80 -24.94
N ASN A 617 14.65 -18.11 -24.02
CA ASN A 617 14.94 -19.47 -23.58
C ASN A 617 15.05 -19.58 -22.04
N GLY A 618 14.42 -18.67 -21.31
CA GLY A 618 14.37 -18.70 -19.84
C GLY A 618 13.35 -19.71 -19.30
N ASN A 619 13.31 -19.86 -17.98
CA ASN A 619 12.28 -20.66 -17.31
C ASN A 619 10.90 -19.99 -17.46
N VAL A 620 9.87 -20.83 -17.60
CA VAL A 620 8.46 -20.41 -17.55
C VAL A 620 7.76 -21.24 -16.47
N VAL A 621 7.30 -20.57 -15.43
CA VAL A 621 6.54 -21.17 -14.35
C VAL A 621 5.06 -21.11 -14.69
N VAL A 622 4.38 -22.24 -14.71
CA VAL A 622 2.97 -22.37 -15.13
C VAL A 622 2.11 -22.80 -13.96
N ARG A 623 0.94 -22.21 -13.82
CA ARG A 623 -0.03 -22.52 -12.77
C ARG A 623 -1.47 -22.23 -13.18
N LEU A 624 -2.43 -22.75 -12.41
CA LEU A 624 -3.85 -22.45 -12.53
C LEU A 624 -4.32 -21.64 -11.33
N LEU A 625 -5.01 -20.53 -11.60
CA LEU A 625 -5.66 -19.67 -10.62
C LEU A 625 -7.18 -19.89 -10.68
N GLY A 626 -7.90 -19.55 -9.61
CA GLY A 626 -9.36 -19.55 -9.61
C GLY A 626 -10.02 -20.92 -9.57
N LEU A 627 -9.30 -21.97 -9.21
CA LEU A 627 -9.91 -23.28 -8.96
C LEU A 627 -10.89 -23.20 -7.77
N PRO A 628 -11.99 -23.98 -7.78
CA PRO A 628 -12.87 -24.11 -6.62
C PRO A 628 -12.09 -24.53 -5.37
N SER A 629 -12.50 -24.07 -4.19
CA SER A 629 -11.76 -24.24 -2.92
C SER A 629 -11.41 -25.69 -2.56
N ALA A 630 -12.18 -26.66 -3.07
CA ALA A 630 -11.94 -28.08 -2.82
C ALA A 630 -10.82 -28.68 -3.70
N TRP A 631 -10.28 -27.94 -4.65
CA TRP A 631 -9.23 -28.40 -5.56
C TRP A 631 -8.03 -27.46 -5.58
N VAL A 632 -6.86 -28.04 -5.82
CA VAL A 632 -5.59 -27.34 -5.96
C VAL A 632 -4.81 -27.92 -7.12
N ALA A 633 -4.09 -27.06 -7.83
CA ALA A 633 -3.11 -27.49 -8.84
C ALA A 633 -1.69 -27.28 -8.30
N ASN A 634 -0.77 -28.17 -8.71
CA ASN A 634 0.65 -27.89 -8.54
C ASN A 634 1.09 -26.75 -9.48
N GLU A 635 2.27 -26.25 -9.22
CA GLU A 635 3.01 -25.34 -10.10
C GLU A 635 4.07 -26.18 -10.85
N GLU A 636 4.27 -25.90 -12.15
CA GLU A 636 5.26 -26.57 -12.97
C GLU A 636 6.21 -25.58 -13.62
N VAL A 637 7.46 -25.99 -13.79
CA VAL A 637 8.51 -25.17 -14.40
C VAL A 637 8.94 -25.77 -15.73
N ALA A 638 8.63 -25.06 -16.80
CA ALA A 638 9.19 -25.36 -18.12
C ALA A 638 10.58 -24.74 -18.25
N GLY A 639 11.62 -25.52 -18.12
CA GLY A 639 13.01 -25.09 -18.33
C GLY A 639 13.32 -24.66 -19.76
N PRO A 640 14.57 -24.26 -20.06
CA PRO A 640 15.03 -23.95 -21.41
C PRO A 640 14.68 -25.03 -22.42
N GLY A 641 14.09 -24.64 -23.56
CA GLY A 641 13.69 -25.56 -24.62
C GLY A 641 12.44 -26.41 -24.37
N VAL A 642 11.91 -26.45 -23.16
CA VAL A 642 10.69 -27.17 -22.81
C VAL A 642 9.48 -26.45 -23.40
N GLN A 643 8.65 -27.14 -24.16
CA GLN A 643 7.48 -26.61 -24.86
C GLN A 643 6.14 -27.11 -24.29
N GLU A 644 6.15 -28.09 -23.39
CA GLU A 644 4.96 -28.65 -22.78
C GLU A 644 5.21 -29.01 -21.31
N VAL A 645 4.23 -28.71 -20.45
CA VAL A 645 4.19 -29.17 -19.05
C VAL A 645 2.79 -29.69 -18.72
N THR A 646 2.68 -30.49 -17.66
CA THR A 646 1.40 -31.06 -17.21
C THR A 646 1.17 -30.71 -15.74
N LEU A 647 0.16 -29.88 -15.50
CA LEU A 647 -0.33 -29.58 -14.17
C LEU A 647 -1.24 -30.71 -13.66
N GLN A 648 -1.27 -30.96 -12.35
CA GLN A 648 -2.15 -31.93 -11.72
C GLN A 648 -3.17 -31.21 -10.83
N VAL A 649 -4.42 -31.14 -11.27
CA VAL A 649 -5.53 -30.65 -10.45
C VAL A 649 -6.03 -31.77 -9.56
N ARG A 650 -5.92 -31.61 -8.24
CA ARG A 650 -6.21 -32.66 -7.26
C ARG A 650 -7.08 -32.12 -6.11
N PRO A 651 -7.85 -32.99 -5.41
CA PRO A 651 -8.57 -32.63 -4.20
C PRO A 651 -7.60 -32.16 -3.10
N ASN A 652 -8.02 -31.16 -2.29
CA ASN A 652 -7.23 -30.61 -1.18
C ASN A 652 -7.83 -30.86 0.21
N GLY A 653 -8.88 -31.68 0.31
CA GLY A 653 -9.53 -32.03 1.57
C GLY A 653 -10.64 -31.06 2.01
N ALA A 654 -10.94 -30.00 1.25
CA ALA A 654 -12.10 -29.15 1.52
C ALA A 654 -13.40 -29.79 1.01
N ASP A 655 -14.55 -29.38 1.55
CA ASP A 655 -15.85 -29.89 1.10
C ASP A 655 -16.15 -29.51 -0.35
N PRO A 656 -16.28 -30.47 -1.27
CA PRO A 656 -16.57 -30.18 -2.68
C PRO A 656 -18.06 -29.89 -2.96
N MET A 657 -18.96 -30.20 -2.03
CA MET A 657 -20.42 -30.17 -2.26
C MET A 657 -20.96 -28.81 -2.71
N PRO A 658 -20.51 -27.65 -2.19
CA PRO A 658 -20.98 -26.35 -2.66
C PRO A 658 -20.77 -26.15 -4.16
N PHE A 659 -19.60 -26.57 -4.67
CA PHE A 659 -19.31 -26.49 -6.09
C PHE A 659 -20.08 -27.54 -6.90
N LEU A 660 -20.13 -28.79 -6.47
CA LEU A 660 -20.78 -29.88 -7.22
C LEU A 660 -22.28 -29.66 -7.41
N LYS A 661 -22.93 -28.97 -6.46
CA LYS A 661 -24.38 -28.63 -6.53
C LYS A 661 -24.67 -27.33 -7.26
N ARG A 662 -23.63 -26.59 -7.67
CA ARG A 662 -23.80 -25.32 -8.35
C ARG A 662 -24.34 -25.50 -9.77
N ASP A 663 -25.23 -24.60 -10.18
CA ASP A 663 -25.58 -24.45 -11.58
C ASP A 663 -24.49 -23.69 -12.33
N ALA A 664 -23.62 -24.41 -13.02
CA ALA A 664 -22.50 -23.87 -13.75
C ALA A 664 -22.94 -22.98 -14.95
N ALA A 665 -24.16 -23.12 -15.41
CA ALA A 665 -24.70 -22.27 -16.47
C ALA A 665 -25.02 -20.85 -16.00
N LEU A 666 -25.40 -20.70 -14.71
CA LEU A 666 -25.72 -19.40 -14.12
C LEU A 666 -24.47 -18.67 -13.57
N SER A 667 -23.52 -19.41 -13.02
CA SER A 667 -22.31 -18.87 -12.40
C SER A 667 -21.09 -19.76 -12.64
N PRO A 668 -20.56 -19.82 -13.86
CA PRO A 668 -19.41 -20.67 -14.17
C PRO A 668 -18.16 -20.21 -13.40
N ILE A 669 -17.43 -21.17 -12.84
CA ILE A 669 -16.08 -20.90 -12.33
C ILE A 669 -15.11 -21.03 -13.47
N MET A 670 -14.27 -20.03 -13.63
CA MET A 670 -13.23 -19.99 -14.64
C MET A 670 -11.87 -20.11 -13.96
N ALA A 671 -11.15 -21.20 -14.19
CA ALA A 671 -9.73 -21.27 -13.90
C ALA A 671 -8.97 -20.41 -14.90
N ILE A 672 -7.90 -19.78 -14.49
CA ILE A 672 -7.06 -18.93 -15.32
C ILE A 672 -5.71 -19.59 -15.46
N LEU A 673 -5.32 -19.89 -16.70
CA LEU A 673 -3.96 -20.27 -16.99
C LEU A 673 -3.06 -19.05 -16.81
N GLU A 674 -2.13 -19.13 -15.89
CA GLU A 674 -1.11 -18.12 -15.67
C GLU A 674 0.26 -18.72 -15.94
N ALA A 675 1.10 -18.01 -16.67
CA ALA A 675 2.48 -18.37 -16.85
C ALA A 675 3.40 -17.18 -16.59
N ASN A 676 4.48 -17.44 -15.88
CA ASN A 676 5.45 -16.45 -15.45
C ASN A 676 6.83 -16.80 -15.99
N SER A 677 7.51 -15.85 -16.57
CA SER A 677 8.97 -15.92 -16.70
C SER A 677 9.61 -15.16 -15.55
N ASP A 678 10.93 -15.22 -15.48
CA ASP A 678 11.70 -14.37 -14.55
C ASP A 678 11.37 -12.87 -14.71
N ASP A 679 10.85 -12.47 -15.87
CA ASP A 679 10.57 -11.07 -16.20
C ASP A 679 9.09 -10.68 -16.08
N PHE A 680 8.13 -11.58 -16.34
CA PHE A 680 6.73 -11.21 -16.50
C PHE A 680 5.74 -12.30 -16.10
N ARG A 681 4.57 -11.85 -15.70
CA ARG A 681 3.42 -12.65 -15.30
C ARG A 681 2.26 -12.37 -16.26
N PHE A 682 1.79 -13.41 -16.96
CA PHE A 682 0.71 -13.30 -17.92
C PHE A 682 -0.42 -14.30 -17.65
N ALA A 683 -1.64 -13.87 -17.92
CA ALA A 683 -2.81 -14.74 -17.98
C ALA A 683 -3.06 -15.13 -19.45
N PHE A 684 -3.29 -16.42 -19.70
CA PHE A 684 -3.48 -16.97 -21.03
C PHE A 684 -4.88 -17.59 -21.21
N GLY A 685 -5.90 -16.84 -20.80
CA GLY A 685 -7.28 -17.25 -20.96
C GLY A 685 -7.89 -17.90 -19.72
N GLY A 686 -9.22 -17.95 -19.73
CA GLY A 686 -10.03 -18.63 -18.73
C GLY A 686 -10.56 -19.95 -19.26
N VAL A 687 -10.55 -20.97 -18.43
CA VAL A 687 -11.05 -22.30 -18.74
C VAL A 687 -12.19 -22.64 -17.76
N PRO A 688 -13.37 -23.05 -18.27
CA PRO A 688 -14.44 -23.48 -17.38
C PRO A 688 -13.99 -24.68 -16.54
N VAL A 689 -14.32 -24.61 -15.25
CA VAL A 689 -14.17 -25.74 -14.32
C VAL A 689 -15.53 -26.37 -14.12
N GLN A 690 -15.65 -27.65 -14.41
CA GLN A 690 -16.89 -28.41 -14.33
C GLN A 690 -16.69 -29.66 -13.46
N LYS A 691 -17.79 -30.17 -12.90
CA LYS A 691 -17.77 -31.46 -12.22
C LYS A 691 -17.59 -32.60 -13.24
N ALA A 692 -16.81 -33.59 -12.90
CA ALA A 692 -16.72 -34.83 -13.67
C ALA A 692 -18.08 -35.55 -13.69
N PRO A 693 -18.40 -36.32 -14.72
CA PRO A 693 -19.54 -37.25 -14.69
C PRO A 693 -19.45 -38.15 -13.44
N ASN A 694 -20.58 -38.32 -12.73
CA ASN A 694 -20.71 -39.13 -11.51
C ASN A 694 -19.94 -38.59 -10.27
N ALA A 695 -19.43 -37.38 -10.29
CA ALA A 695 -18.69 -36.79 -9.16
C ALA A 695 -19.52 -36.70 -7.86
N GLU A 696 -20.84 -36.52 -7.97
CA GLU A 696 -21.73 -36.53 -6.81
C GLU A 696 -21.97 -37.94 -6.26
N ASP A 697 -22.00 -38.95 -7.12
CA ASP A 697 -22.27 -40.34 -6.74
C ASP A 697 -21.05 -40.96 -6.04
N GLU A 698 -19.83 -40.60 -6.46
CA GLU A 698 -18.60 -41.00 -5.78
C GLU A 698 -18.57 -40.62 -4.28
N LEU A 699 -19.24 -39.53 -3.90
CA LEU A 699 -19.32 -39.08 -2.49
C LEU A 699 -20.48 -39.68 -1.72
N LYS A 700 -21.50 -40.25 -2.36
CA LYS A 700 -22.68 -40.85 -1.71
C LYS A 700 -22.45 -42.27 -1.27
N GLU A 701 -21.52 -42.99 -1.92
CA GLU A 701 -21.21 -44.39 -1.62
C GLU A 701 -20.56 -44.59 -0.23
N ASP A 702 -20.08 -43.53 0.43
CA ASP A 702 -19.43 -43.56 1.75
C ASP A 702 -20.35 -43.07 2.90
N ARG A 703 -21.62 -42.76 2.66
CA ARG A 703 -22.62 -42.40 3.69
C ARG A 703 -23.63 -43.53 3.87
#